data_c81019f0d91e76224be0a38b415040e7
#
_entry.id   c81019f0d91e76224be0a38b415040e7
#
_cell.length_a   1.000
_cell.length_b   1.000
_cell.length_c   1.000
_cell.angle_alpha   90.00
_cell.angle_beta   90.00
_cell.angle_gamma   90.00
#
_symmetry.space_group_name_H-M   'P 1'
#
loop_
_entity.id
_entity.type
_entity.pdbx_description
1 polymer ?
#
loop_
_entity_poly.entity_id
_entity_poly.type
_entity_poly.pdbx_seq_one_letter_code
_entity_poly.pdbx_strand_id
1 'polypeptide(L)'
;MSEESMTEQSSLLDRRRRRSSHQIYNSVADLPPVPSFPSLSDIQAGNNNSAPPTFFTPSYNASGGASSPTQGHHKFKLFNKRLGSYDEDKQGLIKESTGVRVWYESYSSIDWIHDRIKEGVRVRRLQDAPGLRGRWAKAKDASQAWILVALTGTVVALIAWFIDVAQEWMSDLKQGYCTTNWRYNSKFCCWGLEEHEPCPAWRTWPEVFGAKTETRAYYTAMAMYTAFGLLFSLVAALMVKYSAEKVVIRTPVPPANAAKHAAHAANGKDDNNASALPKPQTKIAYYSAGSGIPEVKVILAGFVIKGFLGIKTLVVKSIGMIFSTSAGLTTGKEGPFVHLACSAGNIFCRLFRKFNKNESKRREILSASAAAGVAVAFGAPIGGVLFSLEEVSYYFPIKTMIRSYCCAMVAAMVLKITDPFGTGKIVLFQVHYDKEYHLFELVPYIITGAFAGFFGAVATYFNIKFQTFRKSSALGKYPVTEVLGIMLITALMNYWNPFGRMGLNEFAANLFNECSEKDDNGGLCASDVAEIPRLLYLLLTALVIKMLLFTITFGCRVPGGAFLPALIIGAVTGRIIGLVMQYLTLTYPTAWPFTACAEDLATRGECVIPGVYAIVGAAAGLTGVTRTTVSLVVIMFELTYSLTYTVPIMIAVMVAKWVADWTFVEGIYDLLIDMQMYPYLDARKEYAHTATVQDLAEKDHATIDLDQPNTVAMLYEKLNNIVSMGYGEDGGFPILSREGQVLEGYIASSELSHALDQLQRHFDASPYPVSQQERLDMPCYFNRTKQGLLPEAEDDNDDLVRRLMTAPNSPTEETFADTQSMSPMNDFSAYVDQAPLTISPNASMELLMEMFIKLGARYVCLIHPDGRYLGVIHKRTLLAYLKHLDEQED
;
A
#
# COMPACT_ATOMS: atom_id res chain seq x y z
N MET A 1 -2.97 52.92 -7.21
CA MET A 1 -2.60 52.11 -6.00
C MET A 1 -2.60 50.65 -6.36
N SER A 2 -1.69 50.19 -7.21
CA SER A 2 -1.59 48.75 -7.54
C SER A 2 -0.24 48.32 -8.16
N GLU A 3 0.73 49.19 -8.29
CA GLU A 3 2.06 48.84 -8.81
C GLU A 3 3.16 48.79 -7.74
N GLU A 4 2.99 49.41 -6.58
CA GLU A 4 3.96 49.40 -5.50
C GLU A 4 3.93 48.09 -4.65
N SER A 5 2.81 47.35 -4.64
CA SER A 5 2.71 46.08 -3.88
C SER A 5 3.36 44.88 -4.55
N MET A 6 3.49 44.88 -5.89
CA MET A 6 4.16 43.80 -6.63
C MET A 6 5.69 43.86 -6.59
N THR A 7 6.25 45.04 -6.42
CA THR A 7 7.71 45.22 -6.33
C THR A 7 8.28 44.87 -4.96
N GLU A 8 7.50 45.00 -3.90
CA GLU A 8 7.92 44.58 -2.54
C GLU A 8 7.92 43.08 -2.34
N GLN A 9 6.96 42.34 -2.91
CA GLN A 9 6.93 40.86 -2.85
C GLN A 9 8.05 40.22 -3.67
N SER A 10 8.42 40.78 -4.83
CA SER A 10 9.54 40.27 -5.62
C SER A 10 10.90 40.49 -4.93
N SER A 11 11.06 41.56 -4.17
CA SER A 11 12.29 41.83 -3.40
C SER A 11 12.46 40.95 -2.15
N LEU A 12 11.35 40.47 -1.56
CA LEU A 12 11.36 39.53 -0.41
C LEU A 12 11.69 38.12 -0.83
N LEU A 13 11.23 37.68 -1.99
CA LEU A 13 11.56 36.37 -2.57
C LEU A 13 13.05 36.27 -2.98
N ASP A 14 13.62 37.34 -3.50
CA ASP A 14 15.05 37.37 -3.87
C ASP A 14 15.99 37.45 -2.64
N ARG A 15 15.56 38.06 -1.54
CA ARG A 15 16.28 38.01 -0.27
C ARG A 15 16.24 36.65 0.42
N ARG A 16 15.16 35.90 0.29
CA ARG A 16 15.08 34.50 0.79
C ARG A 16 15.95 33.54 -0.02
N ARG A 17 15.97 33.65 -1.35
CA ARG A 17 16.86 32.85 -2.22
C ARG A 17 18.35 33.06 -1.94
N ARG A 18 18.78 34.28 -1.59
CA ARG A 18 20.19 34.58 -1.27
C ARG A 18 20.59 34.11 0.15
N ARG A 19 19.65 33.97 1.09
CA ARG A 19 19.98 33.48 2.43
C ARG A 19 20.10 31.95 2.47
N SER A 20 19.31 31.20 1.68
CA SER A 20 19.42 29.74 1.64
C SER A 20 20.69 29.25 0.94
N SER A 21 21.18 29.95 -0.09
CA SER A 21 22.42 29.59 -0.79
C SER A 21 23.70 29.89 0.01
N HIS A 22 23.68 30.82 0.96
CA HIS A 22 24.85 31.13 1.79
C HIS A 22 24.99 30.23 3.04
N GLN A 23 23.92 29.63 3.53
CA GLN A 23 23.99 28.70 4.66
C GLN A 23 24.47 27.29 4.24
N ILE A 24 24.22 26.88 3.01
CA ILE A 24 24.68 25.57 2.51
C ILE A 24 26.19 25.57 2.19
N TYR A 25 26.78 26.73 1.89
CA TYR A 25 28.21 26.79 1.55
C TYR A 25 29.16 26.87 2.77
N ASN A 26 28.68 27.28 3.93
CA ASN A 26 29.54 27.43 5.12
C ASN A 26 29.55 26.19 6.06
N SER A 27 28.71 25.15 5.82
CA SER A 27 28.69 23.93 6.65
C SER A 27 29.53 22.78 6.10
N VAL A 28 30.20 22.97 4.95
CA VAL A 28 31.02 21.93 4.29
C VAL A 28 32.52 22.05 4.61
N ALA A 29 32.93 23.13 5.28
CA ALA A 29 34.37 23.42 5.52
C ALA A 29 34.98 22.74 6.76
N ASP A 30 34.19 22.13 7.64
CA ASP A 30 34.66 21.58 8.94
C ASP A 30 34.53 20.05 9.10
N LEU A 31 34.55 19.28 8.01
CA LEU A 31 34.62 17.83 8.08
C LEU A 31 36.05 17.33 7.91
N PRO A 32 36.53 16.42 8.78
CA PRO A 32 37.87 15.85 8.63
C PRO A 32 37.97 15.02 7.35
N PRO A 33 39.18 14.92 6.73
CA PRO A 33 39.36 14.26 5.44
C PRO A 33 39.05 12.75 5.54
N VAL A 34 38.22 12.29 4.62
CA VAL A 34 37.88 10.87 4.45
C VAL A 34 39.13 10.15 3.92
N PRO A 35 39.54 9.00 4.51
CA PRO A 35 40.68 8.22 4.00
C PRO A 35 40.35 7.66 2.60
N SER A 36 41.31 7.86 1.68
CA SER A 36 41.23 7.36 0.29
C SER A 36 41.29 5.84 0.24
N PHE A 37 40.36 5.25 -0.51
CA PHE A 37 40.40 3.83 -0.84
C PHE A 37 41.53 3.53 -1.84
N PRO A 38 42.26 2.39 -1.66
CA PRO A 38 43.32 1.98 -2.61
C PRO A 38 42.71 1.57 -3.97
N SER A 39 43.48 1.88 -5.03
CA SER A 39 43.08 1.58 -6.42
C SER A 39 43.17 0.09 -6.74
N LEU A 40 42.35 -0.34 -7.71
CA LEU A 40 42.25 -1.75 -8.17
C LEU A 40 43.54 -2.39 -8.70
N SER A 41 44.65 -1.64 -8.79
CA SER A 41 45.98 -2.13 -9.25
C SER A 41 46.81 -2.84 -8.18
N ASP A 42 46.45 -2.71 -6.87
CA ASP A 42 47.27 -3.24 -5.77
C ASP A 42 46.85 -4.64 -5.28
N ILE A 43 45.87 -5.28 -5.93
CA ILE A 43 45.29 -6.59 -5.50
C ILE A 43 45.93 -7.80 -6.21
N GLN A 44 46.90 -7.62 -7.11
CA GLN A 44 47.43 -8.75 -7.90
C GLN A 44 48.81 -9.27 -7.48
N ALA A 45 49.37 -8.89 -6.34
CA ALA A 45 50.65 -9.46 -5.87
C ALA A 45 50.65 -9.79 -4.39
N GLY A 46 50.36 -11.03 -4.02
CA GLY A 46 50.58 -11.48 -2.65
C GLY A 46 49.84 -12.75 -2.20
N ASN A 47 50.42 -13.84 -2.52
CA ASN A 47 50.41 -15.20 -1.92
C ASN A 47 49.62 -15.49 -0.62
N ASN A 48 48.84 -16.56 -0.74
CA ASN A 48 48.41 -17.64 0.20
C ASN A 48 48.62 -17.48 1.72
N ASN A 49 47.57 -17.87 2.42
CA ASN A 49 47.41 -18.28 3.82
C ASN A 49 46.99 -17.21 4.82
N SER A 50 45.68 -17.08 5.04
CA SER A 50 45.09 -16.93 6.37
C SER A 50 43.56 -16.86 6.30
N ALA A 51 42.89 -17.43 7.31
CA ALA A 51 41.46 -17.58 7.47
C ALA A 51 40.70 -16.24 7.62
N PRO A 52 39.35 -16.21 7.37
CA PRO A 52 38.56 -14.98 7.39
C PRO A 52 38.36 -14.43 8.81
N PRO A 53 38.26 -13.11 9.01
CA PRO A 53 38.08 -12.49 10.31
C PRO A 53 36.63 -12.63 10.83
N THR A 54 36.56 -13.10 12.06
CA THR A 54 35.31 -13.14 12.85
C THR A 54 34.95 -11.75 13.40
N PHE A 55 33.70 -11.41 13.37
CA PHE A 55 33.15 -10.17 13.91
C PHE A 55 33.28 -10.06 15.43
N PHE A 56 33.64 -8.88 15.91
CA PHE A 56 33.86 -8.47 17.28
C PHE A 56 32.67 -8.73 18.20
N THR A 57 32.93 -9.40 19.33
CA THR A 57 32.17 -9.26 20.58
C THR A 57 33.09 -8.63 21.64
N PRO A 58 32.61 -7.70 22.49
CA PRO A 58 33.44 -7.09 23.52
C PRO A 58 33.70 -8.06 24.64
N SER A 59 35.00 -8.31 24.91
CA SER A 59 35.50 -9.11 26.01
C SER A 59 35.63 -8.28 27.27
N TYR A 60 35.00 -8.72 28.34
CA TYR A 60 35.33 -8.27 29.70
C TYR A 60 36.42 -9.16 30.28
N ASN A 61 37.56 -8.57 30.62
CA ASN A 61 38.67 -9.21 31.31
C ASN A 61 38.36 -9.42 32.80
N ALA A 62 38.44 -10.64 33.25
CA ALA A 62 38.68 -10.93 34.68
C ALA A 62 39.78 -11.98 34.80
N SER A 63 40.82 -11.57 35.43
CA SER A 63 42.03 -12.35 35.74
C SER A 63 41.84 -13.33 36.90
N GLY A 64 42.45 -14.50 36.79
CA GLY A 64 43.01 -15.22 37.96
C GLY A 64 42.46 -16.62 38.26
N GLY A 65 43.34 -17.63 38.15
CA GLY A 65 43.32 -18.79 38.98
C GLY A 65 42.96 -20.14 38.35
N ALA A 66 43.99 -20.92 38.00
CA ALA A 66 43.89 -22.29 37.53
C ALA A 66 43.60 -23.29 38.68
N SER A 67 42.67 -24.21 38.47
CA SER A 67 42.76 -25.59 39.04
C SER A 67 41.72 -26.51 38.35
N SER A 68 42.11 -27.76 38.17
CA SER A 68 41.68 -28.84 37.28
C SER A 68 40.23 -29.32 37.26
N PRO A 69 39.81 -30.01 36.19
CA PRO A 69 38.44 -30.22 35.82
C PRO A 69 38.03 -31.69 35.95
N THR A 70 37.06 -32.06 36.76
CA THR A 70 36.31 -33.34 36.52
C THR A 70 34.90 -33.43 37.15
N GLN A 71 34.34 -32.38 37.73
CA GLN A 71 32.98 -32.46 38.34
C GLN A 71 31.97 -31.41 37.83
N GLY A 72 32.22 -30.70 36.74
CA GLY A 72 31.39 -29.57 36.30
C GLY A 72 30.12 -29.89 35.48
N HIS A 73 29.99 -31.09 34.91
CA HIS A 73 28.90 -31.38 33.97
C HIS A 73 27.52 -31.59 34.62
N HIS A 74 27.47 -32.09 35.86
CA HIS A 74 26.16 -32.31 36.53
C HIS A 74 25.60 -31.02 37.16
N LYS A 75 26.44 -30.10 37.62
CA LYS A 75 25.98 -28.82 38.17
C LYS A 75 25.49 -27.85 37.10
N PHE A 76 26.05 -27.92 35.91
CA PHE A 76 25.65 -27.07 34.79
C PHE A 76 24.23 -27.46 34.25
N LYS A 77 23.88 -28.76 34.25
CA LYS A 77 22.53 -29.20 33.84
C LYS A 77 21.44 -28.79 34.86
N LEU A 78 21.78 -28.80 36.17
CA LEU A 78 20.86 -28.35 37.22
C LEU A 78 20.67 -26.81 37.18
N PHE A 79 21.73 -26.07 36.90
CA PHE A 79 21.67 -24.61 36.80
C PHE A 79 20.86 -24.18 35.57
N ASN A 80 21.04 -24.83 34.42
CA ASN A 80 20.20 -24.57 33.24
C ASN A 80 18.73 -24.96 33.42
N LYS A 81 18.45 -26.00 34.25
CA LYS A 81 17.07 -26.39 34.57
C LYS A 81 16.39 -25.37 35.49
N ARG A 82 17.15 -24.77 36.42
CA ARG A 82 16.66 -23.63 37.24
C ARG A 82 16.51 -22.33 36.46
N LEU A 83 17.41 -22.03 35.51
CA LEU A 83 17.25 -20.90 34.61
C LEU A 83 16.05 -21.07 33.66
N GLY A 84 15.74 -22.29 33.22
CA GLY A 84 14.56 -22.58 32.40
C GLY A 84 13.26 -22.34 33.16
N SER A 85 13.18 -22.70 34.45
CA SER A 85 11.99 -22.41 35.25
C SER A 85 11.83 -20.91 35.58
N TYR A 86 12.95 -20.21 35.84
CA TYR A 86 12.93 -18.76 36.07
C TYR A 86 12.55 -17.94 34.83
N ASP A 87 12.89 -18.46 33.63
CA ASP A 87 12.44 -17.82 32.36
C ASP A 87 10.96 -18.11 32.03
N GLU A 88 10.35 -19.21 32.52
CA GLU A 88 8.92 -19.46 32.41
C GLU A 88 8.11 -18.48 33.25
N ASP A 89 8.55 -18.18 34.48
CA ASP A 89 7.94 -17.15 35.33
C ASP A 89 8.08 -15.74 34.74
N LYS A 90 9.25 -15.41 34.14
CA LYS A 90 9.45 -14.14 33.41
C LYS A 90 8.60 -14.06 32.15
N GLN A 91 8.33 -15.19 31.45
CA GLN A 91 7.46 -15.20 30.28
C GLN A 91 5.99 -15.02 30.66
N GLY A 92 5.58 -15.47 31.85
CA GLY A 92 4.30 -15.17 32.46
C GLY A 92 4.17 -13.67 32.75
N LEU A 93 5.17 -13.08 33.43
CA LEU A 93 5.22 -11.65 33.74
C LEU A 93 5.18 -10.77 32.48
N ILE A 94 5.92 -11.12 31.43
CA ILE A 94 5.87 -10.39 30.15
C ILE A 94 4.50 -10.51 29.48
N LYS A 95 3.82 -11.66 29.63
CA LYS A 95 2.48 -11.87 29.10
C LYS A 95 1.43 -11.05 29.86
N GLU A 96 1.60 -10.90 31.16
CA GLU A 96 0.76 -10.06 32.01
C GLU A 96 1.04 -8.58 31.82
N SER A 97 2.30 -8.18 31.63
CA SER A 97 2.70 -6.78 31.47
C SER A 97 2.20 -6.11 30.16
N THR A 98 1.93 -6.87 29.10
CA THR A 98 1.45 -6.32 27.81
C THR A 98 -0.06 -6.33 27.66
N GLY A 99 -0.81 -6.93 28.60
CA GLY A 99 -2.26 -7.06 28.58
C GLY A 99 -2.80 -8.02 27.51
N VAL A 100 -4.06 -8.37 27.63
CA VAL A 100 -4.80 -9.14 26.62
C VAL A 100 -5.34 -8.17 25.57
N ARG A 101 -5.01 -8.42 24.31
CA ARG A 101 -5.56 -7.64 23.18
C ARG A 101 -6.75 -8.33 22.55
N VAL A 102 -7.80 -7.57 22.36
CA VAL A 102 -9.00 -7.96 21.62
C VAL A 102 -8.78 -7.71 20.12
N TRP A 103 -9.65 -8.18 19.27
CA TRP A 103 -9.55 -7.89 17.82
C TRP A 103 -9.77 -6.42 17.51
N TYR A 104 -9.15 -5.98 16.42
CA TYR A 104 -9.26 -4.62 15.95
C TYR A 104 -10.58 -4.38 15.22
N GLU A 105 -11.19 -3.21 15.41
CA GLU A 105 -12.35 -2.75 14.66
C GLU A 105 -11.95 -2.09 13.32
N SER A 106 -12.94 -1.73 12.48
CA SER A 106 -12.66 -0.99 11.25
C SER A 106 -12.14 0.41 11.57
N TYR A 107 -11.10 0.83 10.90
CA TYR A 107 -10.41 2.11 11.08
C TYR A 107 -9.67 2.27 12.41
N SER A 108 -9.43 1.19 13.13
CA SER A 108 -8.53 1.18 14.28
C SER A 108 -7.08 0.88 13.88
N SER A 109 -6.13 1.35 14.69
CA SER A 109 -4.71 1.11 14.50
C SER A 109 -4.29 -0.23 15.10
N ILE A 110 -3.40 -0.95 14.41
CA ILE A 110 -2.86 -2.23 14.85
C ILE A 110 -1.69 -1.99 15.81
N ASP A 111 -1.67 -2.71 16.94
CA ASP A 111 -0.56 -2.72 17.88
C ASP A 111 0.53 -3.71 17.44
N TRP A 112 1.50 -3.20 16.69
CA TRP A 112 2.60 -4.00 16.15
C TRP A 112 3.55 -4.52 17.22
N ILE A 113 3.71 -3.77 18.32
CA ILE A 113 4.63 -4.10 19.41
C ILE A 113 4.13 -5.35 20.14
N HIS A 114 2.86 -5.36 20.51
CA HIS A 114 2.22 -6.51 21.15
C HIS A 114 2.31 -7.77 20.30
N ASP A 115 1.97 -7.68 19.01
CA ASP A 115 2.05 -8.81 18.09
C ASP A 115 3.48 -9.33 17.90
N ARG A 116 4.48 -8.44 17.94
CA ARG A 116 5.90 -8.83 17.86
C ARG A 116 6.37 -9.54 19.12
N ILE A 117 6.00 -9.06 20.30
CA ILE A 117 6.30 -9.70 21.58
C ILE A 117 5.67 -11.10 21.65
N LYS A 118 4.40 -11.21 21.30
CA LYS A 118 3.66 -12.48 21.23
C LYS A 118 4.32 -13.50 20.30
N GLU A 119 4.79 -13.05 19.12
CA GLU A 119 5.55 -13.92 18.21
C GLU A 119 6.92 -14.30 18.81
N GLY A 120 7.61 -13.39 19.47
CA GLY A 120 8.88 -13.67 20.17
C GLY A 120 8.73 -14.77 21.22
N VAL A 121 7.70 -14.70 22.06
CA VAL A 121 7.37 -15.73 23.05
C VAL A 121 7.05 -17.07 22.38
N ARG A 122 6.23 -17.06 21.33
CA ARG A 122 5.91 -18.28 20.57
C ARG A 122 7.16 -18.94 19.97
N VAL A 123 8.06 -18.17 19.38
CA VAL A 123 9.31 -18.68 18.77
C VAL A 123 10.24 -19.24 19.84
N ARG A 124 10.39 -18.58 21.01
CA ARG A 124 11.18 -19.10 22.12
C ARG A 124 10.67 -20.48 22.59
N ARG A 125 9.36 -20.61 22.84
CA ARG A 125 8.76 -21.91 23.21
C ARG A 125 9.02 -23.01 22.16
N LEU A 126 8.99 -22.64 20.89
CA LEU A 126 9.29 -23.55 19.80
C LEU A 126 10.77 -23.94 19.77
N GLN A 127 11.68 -23.01 20.11
CA GLN A 127 13.12 -23.25 20.17
C GLN A 127 13.51 -24.15 21.35
N ASP A 128 12.81 -24.06 22.47
CA ASP A 128 13.08 -24.84 23.70
C ASP A 128 12.50 -26.26 23.63
N ALA A 129 11.69 -26.59 22.63
CA ALA A 129 11.13 -27.92 22.42
C ALA A 129 12.24 -28.95 22.12
N PRO A 130 12.46 -29.98 23.01
CA PRO A 130 13.55 -30.94 22.88
C PRO A 130 13.24 -32.06 21.86
N GLY A 131 14.32 -32.73 21.39
CA GLY A 131 14.25 -33.95 20.62
C GLY A 131 13.80 -33.82 19.18
N LEU A 132 13.53 -34.96 18.52
CA LEU A 132 13.15 -35.03 17.10
C LEU A 132 11.78 -34.37 16.83
N ARG A 133 10.82 -34.47 17.78
CA ARG A 133 9.53 -33.77 17.67
C ARG A 133 9.69 -32.25 17.64
N GLY A 134 10.61 -31.71 18.47
CA GLY A 134 10.92 -30.28 18.43
C GLY A 134 11.57 -29.84 17.12
N ARG A 135 12.49 -30.64 16.52
CA ARG A 135 13.05 -30.35 15.18
C ARG A 135 11.98 -30.38 14.11
N TRP A 136 11.07 -31.32 14.14
CA TRP A 136 9.95 -31.42 13.20
C TRP A 136 8.98 -30.24 13.32
N ALA A 137 8.66 -29.82 14.55
CA ALA A 137 7.83 -28.65 14.81
C ALA A 137 8.47 -27.37 14.27
N LYS A 138 9.79 -27.18 14.44
CA LYS A 138 10.55 -26.05 13.89
C LYS A 138 10.54 -26.06 12.36
N ALA A 139 10.78 -27.21 11.72
CA ALA A 139 10.75 -27.36 10.27
C ALA A 139 9.35 -27.09 9.70
N LYS A 140 8.29 -27.61 10.34
CA LYS A 140 6.90 -27.34 9.99
C LYS A 140 6.56 -25.86 10.12
N ASP A 141 6.98 -25.20 11.20
CA ASP A 141 6.74 -23.75 11.39
C ASP A 141 7.46 -22.90 10.33
N ALA A 142 8.69 -23.27 9.98
CA ALA A 142 9.46 -22.59 8.93
C ALA A 142 8.84 -22.78 7.54
N SER A 143 8.37 -24.00 7.21
CA SER A 143 7.77 -24.32 5.90
C SER A 143 6.43 -23.65 5.66
N GLN A 144 5.63 -23.38 6.70
CA GLN A 144 4.31 -22.75 6.56
C GLN A 144 4.35 -21.44 5.77
N ALA A 145 5.36 -20.58 6.00
CA ALA A 145 5.49 -19.32 5.29
C ALA A 145 5.75 -19.52 3.79
N TRP A 146 6.61 -20.47 3.43
CA TRP A 146 6.95 -20.78 2.05
C TRP A 146 5.78 -21.41 1.28
N ILE A 147 5.09 -22.36 1.92
CA ILE A 147 3.87 -22.96 1.37
C ILE A 147 2.82 -21.87 1.12
N LEU A 148 2.64 -20.96 2.07
CA LEU A 148 1.65 -19.91 1.97
C LEU A 148 1.93 -18.93 0.82
N VAL A 149 3.18 -18.47 0.67
CA VAL A 149 3.55 -17.56 -0.42
C VAL A 149 3.49 -18.24 -1.78
N ALA A 150 3.92 -19.51 -1.89
CA ALA A 150 3.82 -20.28 -3.12
C ALA A 150 2.35 -20.50 -3.54
N LEU A 151 1.48 -20.90 -2.60
CA LEU A 151 0.05 -21.05 -2.83
C LEU A 151 -0.60 -19.73 -3.26
N THR A 152 -0.25 -18.65 -2.59
CA THR A 152 -0.77 -17.30 -2.94
C THR A 152 -0.33 -16.92 -4.35
N GLY A 153 0.96 -17.06 -4.69
CA GLY A 153 1.49 -16.76 -6.02
C GLY A 153 0.79 -17.58 -7.12
N THR A 154 0.61 -18.89 -6.90
CA THR A 154 -0.10 -19.77 -7.84
C THR A 154 -1.54 -19.31 -8.08
N VAL A 155 -2.30 -19.05 -7.02
CA VAL A 155 -3.72 -18.66 -7.15
C VAL A 155 -3.85 -17.27 -7.76
N VAL A 156 -2.97 -16.33 -7.43
CA VAL A 156 -2.95 -14.99 -8.05
C VAL A 156 -2.71 -15.10 -9.56
N ALA A 157 -1.77 -15.95 -9.99
CA ALA A 157 -1.52 -16.19 -11.43
C ALA A 157 -2.73 -16.83 -12.14
N LEU A 158 -3.41 -17.78 -11.51
CA LEU A 158 -4.62 -18.40 -12.07
C LEU A 158 -5.78 -17.39 -12.18
N ILE A 159 -5.95 -16.50 -11.19
CA ILE A 159 -6.93 -15.41 -11.26
C ILE A 159 -6.58 -14.45 -12.39
N ALA A 160 -5.32 -14.07 -12.54
CA ALA A 160 -4.86 -13.20 -13.61
C ALA A 160 -5.10 -13.84 -14.98
N TRP A 161 -4.69 -15.11 -15.17
CA TRP A 161 -4.96 -15.88 -16.38
C TRP A 161 -6.45 -15.90 -16.75
N PHE A 162 -7.32 -16.19 -15.80
CA PHE A 162 -8.77 -16.21 -16.03
C PHE A 162 -9.30 -14.84 -16.47
N ILE A 163 -8.85 -13.76 -15.82
CA ILE A 163 -9.26 -12.40 -16.15
C ILE A 163 -8.77 -12.02 -17.55
N ASP A 164 -7.52 -12.34 -17.90
CA ASP A 164 -6.92 -11.97 -19.18
C ASP A 164 -7.61 -12.68 -20.35
N VAL A 165 -7.82 -13.99 -20.25
CA VAL A 165 -8.51 -14.78 -21.27
C VAL A 165 -9.96 -14.32 -21.45
N ALA A 166 -10.68 -14.11 -20.33
CA ALA A 166 -12.07 -13.67 -20.39
C ALA A 166 -12.20 -12.24 -20.93
N GLN A 167 -11.29 -11.34 -20.55
CA GLN A 167 -11.27 -9.96 -21.05
C GLN A 167 -11.01 -9.90 -22.55
N GLU A 168 -10.04 -10.66 -23.06
CA GLU A 168 -9.72 -10.69 -24.48
C GLU A 168 -10.91 -11.19 -25.29
N TRP A 169 -11.51 -12.32 -24.90
CA TRP A 169 -12.70 -12.84 -25.54
C TRP A 169 -13.87 -11.84 -25.54
N MET A 170 -14.15 -11.18 -24.43
CA MET A 170 -15.23 -10.18 -24.36
C MET A 170 -14.91 -8.91 -25.16
N SER A 171 -13.63 -8.53 -25.25
CA SER A 171 -13.21 -7.40 -26.07
C SER A 171 -13.42 -7.66 -27.55
N ASP A 172 -13.08 -8.86 -28.02
CA ASP A 172 -13.26 -9.28 -29.41
C ASP A 172 -14.74 -9.41 -29.78
N LEU A 173 -15.61 -9.81 -28.83
CA LEU A 173 -17.04 -9.90 -29.04
C LEU A 173 -17.68 -8.56 -29.45
N LYS A 174 -17.08 -7.41 -29.12
CA LYS A 174 -17.54 -6.10 -29.60
C LYS A 174 -17.31 -5.91 -31.10
N GLN A 175 -16.33 -6.59 -31.69
CA GLN A 175 -15.96 -6.46 -33.10
C GLN A 175 -16.60 -7.52 -33.96
N GLY A 176 -16.73 -8.76 -33.45
CA GLY A 176 -17.26 -9.88 -34.20
C GLY A 176 -17.36 -11.15 -33.40
N TYR A 177 -17.51 -12.29 -34.04
CA TYR A 177 -17.52 -13.62 -33.40
C TYR A 177 -16.96 -14.70 -34.35
N CYS A 178 -16.49 -15.79 -33.76
CA CYS A 178 -15.99 -16.97 -34.44
C CYS A 178 -17.15 -17.90 -34.88
N THR A 179 -17.20 -18.27 -36.17
CA THR A 179 -18.27 -19.17 -36.68
C THR A 179 -18.06 -20.61 -36.33
N THR A 180 -16.82 -21.06 -36.07
CA THR A 180 -16.53 -22.44 -35.65
C THR A 180 -16.89 -22.67 -34.21
N ASN A 181 -16.60 -21.73 -33.31
CA ASN A 181 -16.98 -21.80 -31.89
C ASN A 181 -17.04 -20.39 -31.30
N TRP A 182 -18.22 -19.98 -30.84
CA TRP A 182 -18.48 -18.65 -30.26
C TRP A 182 -17.62 -18.33 -29.02
N ARG A 183 -16.96 -19.32 -28.39
CA ARG A 183 -16.09 -19.16 -27.23
C ARG A 183 -14.64 -18.80 -27.59
N TYR A 184 -14.28 -18.89 -28.87
CA TYR A 184 -12.93 -18.53 -29.30
C TYR A 184 -12.81 -17.02 -29.53
N ASN A 185 -11.71 -16.45 -29.03
CA ASN A 185 -11.33 -15.08 -29.39
C ASN A 185 -10.79 -15.05 -30.84
N SER A 186 -10.55 -13.87 -31.40
CA SER A 186 -10.10 -13.68 -32.77
C SER A 186 -8.81 -14.47 -33.07
N LYS A 187 -7.83 -14.42 -32.16
CA LYS A 187 -6.54 -15.10 -32.29
C LYS A 187 -6.65 -16.62 -32.32
N PHE A 188 -7.46 -17.20 -31.42
CA PHE A 188 -7.66 -18.66 -31.43
C PHE A 188 -8.58 -19.13 -32.54
N CYS A 189 -9.49 -18.27 -33.03
CA CYS A 189 -10.34 -18.58 -34.16
C CYS A 189 -9.51 -18.68 -35.46
N CYS A 190 -8.52 -17.82 -35.60
CA CYS A 190 -7.64 -17.73 -36.78
C CYS A 190 -6.26 -18.39 -36.55
N TRP A 191 -6.18 -19.35 -35.64
CA TRP A 191 -4.94 -20.03 -35.27
C TRP A 191 -4.34 -20.75 -36.47
N GLY A 192 -3.09 -20.49 -36.81
CA GLY A 192 -2.35 -21.12 -37.92
C GLY A 192 -2.39 -20.33 -39.22
N LEU A 193 -3.07 -19.18 -39.28
CA LEU A 193 -3.01 -18.23 -40.39
C LEU A 193 -1.94 -17.16 -40.09
N GLU A 194 -1.25 -16.66 -41.15
CA GLU A 194 -0.38 -15.49 -40.97
C GLU A 194 -1.21 -14.23 -40.68
N GLU A 195 -0.63 -13.23 -40.00
CA GLU A 195 -1.37 -12.03 -39.50
C GLU A 195 -2.08 -11.21 -40.60
N HIS A 196 -1.73 -11.44 -41.86
CA HIS A 196 -2.28 -10.74 -43.04
C HIS A 196 -3.24 -11.61 -43.87
N GLU A 197 -3.43 -12.87 -43.51
CA GLU A 197 -4.38 -13.71 -44.29
C GLU A 197 -5.82 -13.51 -43.77
N PRO A 198 -6.79 -13.34 -44.72
CA PRO A 198 -8.19 -13.18 -44.33
C PRO A 198 -8.71 -14.46 -43.67
N CYS A 199 -9.15 -14.33 -42.42
CA CYS A 199 -9.69 -15.43 -41.63
C CYS A 199 -11.17 -15.69 -41.95
N PRO A 200 -11.52 -16.73 -42.72
CA PRO A 200 -12.92 -16.98 -43.13
C PRO A 200 -13.82 -17.40 -41.94
N ALA A 201 -13.23 -17.84 -40.87
CA ALA A 201 -13.95 -18.26 -39.67
C ALA A 201 -14.34 -17.10 -38.74
N TRP A 202 -13.70 -15.94 -38.87
CA TRP A 202 -14.04 -14.74 -38.10
C TRP A 202 -14.97 -13.85 -38.89
N ARG A 203 -16.17 -13.55 -38.33
CA ARG A 203 -17.14 -12.64 -38.92
C ARG A 203 -17.34 -11.39 -38.11
N THR A 204 -17.21 -10.25 -38.77
CA THR A 204 -17.46 -8.94 -38.16
C THR A 204 -18.99 -8.62 -38.15
N TRP A 205 -19.44 -7.80 -37.19
CA TRP A 205 -20.85 -7.43 -37.11
C TRP A 205 -21.40 -6.76 -38.39
N PRO A 206 -20.67 -5.84 -39.08
CA PRO A 206 -21.12 -5.29 -40.34
C PRO A 206 -21.42 -6.35 -41.41
N GLU A 207 -20.61 -7.40 -41.48
CA GLU A 207 -20.85 -8.50 -42.42
C GLU A 207 -22.10 -9.29 -42.09
N VAL A 208 -22.34 -9.54 -40.79
CA VAL A 208 -23.51 -10.23 -40.30
C VAL A 208 -24.79 -9.47 -40.62
N PHE A 209 -24.78 -8.13 -40.50
CA PHE A 209 -25.92 -7.27 -40.82
C PHE A 209 -26.02 -6.89 -42.30
N GLY A 210 -25.15 -7.45 -43.15
CA GLY A 210 -25.20 -7.24 -44.61
C GLY A 210 -24.91 -5.81 -45.06
N ALA A 211 -24.04 -5.11 -44.35
CA ALA A 211 -23.65 -3.74 -44.67
C ALA A 211 -22.74 -3.72 -45.92
N LYS A 212 -23.31 -3.39 -47.11
CA LYS A 212 -22.64 -3.39 -48.39
C LYS A 212 -21.83 -2.12 -48.71
N THR A 213 -22.10 -1.01 -48.01
CA THR A 213 -21.37 0.26 -48.21
C THR A 213 -20.44 0.52 -47.00
N GLU A 214 -19.28 1.07 -47.26
CA GLU A 214 -18.27 1.41 -46.24
C GLU A 214 -18.84 2.27 -45.11
N THR A 215 -19.64 3.27 -45.48
CA THR A 215 -20.31 4.16 -44.51
C THR A 215 -21.29 3.39 -43.61
N ARG A 216 -22.04 2.43 -44.18
CA ARG A 216 -22.99 1.60 -43.43
C ARG A 216 -22.26 0.63 -42.50
N ALA A 217 -21.15 0.06 -42.97
CA ALA A 217 -20.27 -0.80 -42.17
C ALA A 217 -19.72 -0.03 -40.97
N TYR A 218 -19.25 1.21 -41.16
CA TYR A 218 -18.71 2.06 -40.09
C TYR A 218 -19.77 2.35 -39.01
N TYR A 219 -20.98 2.81 -39.39
CA TYR A 219 -22.01 3.11 -38.40
C TYR A 219 -22.55 1.86 -37.68
N THR A 220 -22.63 0.72 -38.37
CA THR A 220 -23.05 -0.55 -37.76
C THR A 220 -22.02 -1.02 -36.73
N ALA A 221 -20.72 -0.97 -37.07
CA ALA A 221 -19.64 -1.32 -36.15
C ALA A 221 -19.62 -0.38 -34.94
N MET A 222 -19.79 0.95 -35.14
CA MET A 222 -19.89 1.93 -34.07
C MET A 222 -21.08 1.65 -33.13
N ALA A 223 -22.24 1.33 -33.70
CA ALA A 223 -23.44 1.03 -32.91
C ALA A 223 -23.26 -0.23 -32.06
N MET A 224 -22.69 -1.31 -32.63
CA MET A 224 -22.42 -2.54 -31.90
C MET A 224 -21.35 -2.35 -30.82
N TYR A 225 -20.24 -1.65 -31.12
CA TYR A 225 -19.23 -1.29 -30.15
C TYR A 225 -19.81 -0.53 -28.97
N THR A 226 -20.66 0.47 -29.22
CA THR A 226 -21.32 1.27 -28.20
C THR A 226 -22.32 0.45 -27.38
N ALA A 227 -23.13 -0.40 -28.04
CA ALA A 227 -24.13 -1.24 -27.37
C ALA A 227 -23.50 -2.25 -26.42
N PHE A 228 -22.48 -2.99 -26.87
CA PHE A 228 -21.73 -3.91 -25.99
C PHE A 228 -20.97 -3.17 -24.88
N GLY A 229 -20.36 -2.03 -25.17
CA GLY A 229 -19.69 -1.20 -24.18
C GLY A 229 -20.65 -0.74 -23.06
N LEU A 230 -21.86 -0.28 -23.43
CA LEU A 230 -22.90 0.10 -22.47
C LEU A 230 -23.39 -1.11 -21.65
N LEU A 231 -23.59 -2.25 -22.29
CA LEU A 231 -24.01 -3.48 -21.61
C LEU A 231 -22.97 -3.92 -20.59
N PHE A 232 -21.72 -3.99 -20.96
CA PHE A 232 -20.64 -4.43 -20.08
C PHE A 232 -20.42 -3.45 -18.92
N SER A 233 -20.41 -2.16 -19.20
CA SER A 233 -20.28 -1.13 -18.15
C SER A 233 -21.45 -1.11 -17.19
N LEU A 234 -22.68 -1.40 -17.67
CA LEU A 234 -23.87 -1.57 -16.82
C LEU A 234 -23.69 -2.75 -15.86
N VAL A 235 -23.27 -3.91 -16.37
CA VAL A 235 -23.04 -5.11 -15.54
C VAL A 235 -21.98 -4.81 -14.46
N ALA A 236 -20.85 -4.21 -14.85
CA ALA A 236 -19.80 -3.84 -13.90
C ALA A 236 -20.30 -2.89 -12.80
N ALA A 237 -21.04 -1.84 -13.17
CA ALA A 237 -21.58 -0.86 -12.24
C ALA A 237 -22.64 -1.47 -11.29
N LEU A 238 -23.50 -2.35 -11.80
CA LEU A 238 -24.48 -3.06 -10.97
C LEU A 238 -23.81 -4.00 -9.96
N MET A 239 -22.79 -4.78 -10.37
CA MET A 239 -22.03 -5.65 -9.47
C MET A 239 -21.40 -4.86 -8.32
N VAL A 240 -20.76 -3.73 -8.61
CA VAL A 240 -20.18 -2.84 -7.60
C VAL A 240 -21.27 -2.27 -6.68
N LYS A 241 -22.40 -1.82 -7.23
CA LYS A 241 -23.52 -1.27 -6.46
C LYS A 241 -24.10 -2.30 -5.47
N TYR A 242 -24.33 -3.53 -5.91
CA TYR A 242 -24.88 -4.59 -5.05
C TYR A 242 -23.87 -5.16 -4.05
N SER A 243 -22.57 -4.98 -4.28
CA SER A 243 -21.52 -5.38 -3.32
C SER A 243 -21.25 -4.33 -2.24
N ALA A 244 -21.82 -3.13 -2.35
CA ALA A 244 -21.60 -2.03 -1.43
C ALA A 244 -21.96 -2.37 0.02
N GLU A 245 -21.14 -1.90 0.95
CA GLU A 245 -21.32 -2.11 2.40
C GLU A 245 -21.62 -0.78 3.10
N LYS A 246 -22.48 -0.81 4.11
CA LYS A 246 -22.76 0.34 4.96
C LYS A 246 -21.72 0.37 6.07
N VAL A 247 -20.89 1.40 6.10
CA VAL A 247 -19.89 1.61 7.13
C VAL A 247 -20.30 2.80 7.98
N VAL A 248 -20.26 2.61 9.29
CA VAL A 248 -20.51 3.69 10.26
C VAL A 248 -19.18 4.39 10.49
N ILE A 249 -19.06 5.64 10.06
CA ILE A 249 -17.89 6.48 10.35
C ILE A 249 -18.28 7.40 11.51
N ARG A 250 -17.56 7.24 12.62
CA ARG A 250 -17.62 8.19 13.72
C ARG A 250 -16.63 9.32 13.36
N THR A 251 -17.17 10.48 12.96
CA THR A 251 -16.34 11.66 12.65
C THR A 251 -15.61 12.11 13.90
N PRO A 252 -14.30 12.40 13.84
CA PRO A 252 -13.58 12.99 14.94
C PRO A 252 -14.15 14.38 15.25
N VAL A 253 -14.39 14.67 16.50
CA VAL A 253 -14.64 16.03 16.98
C VAL A 253 -13.28 16.75 16.91
N PRO A 254 -13.17 17.95 16.29
CA PRO A 254 -11.94 18.71 16.34
C PRO A 254 -11.54 19.00 17.79
N PRO A 255 -10.24 19.04 18.12
CA PRO A 255 -9.76 19.29 19.47
C PRO A 255 -10.36 20.59 20.02
N ALA A 256 -10.65 20.65 21.31
CA ALA A 256 -11.41 21.72 21.98
C ALA A 256 -10.86 23.14 21.72
N ASN A 257 -9.58 23.29 21.40
CA ASN A 257 -8.98 24.57 21.04
C ASN A 257 -9.36 25.04 19.64
N ALA A 258 -9.52 24.14 18.66
CA ALA A 258 -10.01 24.48 17.32
C ALA A 258 -11.53 24.84 17.36
N ALA A 259 -12.29 24.20 18.25
CA ALA A 259 -13.71 24.55 18.45
C ALA A 259 -13.90 25.94 19.08
N LYS A 260 -12.98 26.40 19.92
CA LYS A 260 -13.02 27.79 20.48
C LYS A 260 -12.71 28.85 19.44
N HIS A 261 -11.81 28.61 18.49
CA HIS A 261 -11.54 29.51 17.39
C HIS A 261 -12.68 29.54 16.34
N ALA A 262 -13.31 28.40 16.07
CA ALA A 262 -14.48 28.33 15.19
C ALA A 262 -15.74 29.00 15.81
N ALA A 263 -15.92 28.91 17.13
CA ALA A 263 -17.02 29.58 17.85
C ALA A 263 -16.85 31.10 17.87
N HIS A 264 -15.62 31.66 17.87
CA HIS A 264 -15.40 33.09 17.76
C HIS A 264 -15.64 33.67 16.37
N ALA A 265 -15.54 32.84 15.31
CA ALA A 265 -15.82 33.26 13.93
C ALA A 265 -17.31 33.21 13.56
N ALA A 266 -18.14 32.53 14.33
CA ALA A 266 -19.59 32.35 14.08
C ALA A 266 -20.47 33.21 15.01
N ASN A 267 -20.13 34.48 15.19
CA ASN A 267 -20.97 35.39 15.97
C ASN A 267 -22.19 35.81 15.12
N GLY A 268 -23.35 35.24 15.44
CA GLY A 268 -24.66 35.76 15.04
C GLY A 268 -25.60 34.79 14.37
N LYS A 269 -26.29 33.93 15.15
CA LYS A 269 -27.74 33.67 15.11
C LYS A 269 -28.11 32.43 15.92
N ASP A 270 -29.00 32.65 16.85
CA ASP A 270 -29.97 31.74 17.50
C ASP A 270 -29.60 30.29 17.75
N ASP A 271 -29.23 29.99 18.99
CA ASP A 271 -28.92 28.66 19.49
C ASP A 271 -29.91 28.22 20.58
N ASN A 272 -30.76 27.25 20.19
CA ASN A 272 -31.44 26.37 21.15
C ASN A 272 -31.16 24.86 20.84
N ASN A 273 -30.04 24.49 20.23
CA ASN A 273 -29.69 23.09 19.91
C ASN A 273 -28.21 22.73 20.20
N ALA A 274 -27.62 23.30 21.24
CA ALA A 274 -26.17 23.12 21.53
C ALA A 274 -25.83 21.80 22.26
N SER A 275 -26.71 20.81 22.36
CA SER A 275 -26.44 19.54 23.07
C SER A 275 -26.68 18.25 22.27
N ALA A 276 -26.82 18.33 20.94
CA ALA A 276 -26.96 17.12 20.13
C ALA A 276 -25.56 16.61 19.73
N LEU A 277 -25.13 15.50 20.36
CA LEU A 277 -23.98 14.69 19.90
C LEU A 277 -24.04 14.47 18.38
N PRO A 278 -22.93 14.60 17.64
CA PRO A 278 -22.89 14.33 16.22
C PRO A 278 -23.35 12.88 15.96
N LYS A 279 -24.49 12.73 15.30
CA LYS A 279 -25.02 11.40 14.95
C LYS A 279 -24.02 10.66 14.08
N PRO A 280 -23.74 9.38 14.35
CA PRO A 280 -22.83 8.59 13.54
C PRO A 280 -23.28 8.61 12.09
N GLN A 281 -22.42 9.09 11.19
CA GLN A 281 -22.71 9.15 9.76
C GLN A 281 -22.49 7.76 9.14
N THR A 282 -23.54 7.21 8.53
CA THR A 282 -23.42 5.99 7.74
C THR A 282 -23.00 6.34 6.32
N LYS A 283 -21.79 5.91 5.92
CA LYS A 283 -21.29 6.03 4.54
C LYS A 283 -21.42 4.69 3.81
N ILE A 284 -21.81 4.74 2.55
CA ILE A 284 -21.81 3.57 1.69
C ILE A 284 -20.39 3.41 1.11
N ALA A 285 -19.72 2.33 1.44
CA ALA A 285 -18.39 1.99 0.94
C ALA A 285 -18.49 1.01 -0.24
N TYR A 286 -17.78 1.32 -1.33
CA TYR A 286 -17.72 0.53 -2.55
C TYR A 286 -16.34 -0.13 -2.66
N TYR A 287 -16.06 -1.18 -1.86
CA TYR A 287 -14.76 -1.83 -1.77
C TYR A 287 -14.27 -2.47 -3.07
N SER A 288 -15.18 -2.85 -3.96
CA SER A 288 -14.84 -3.44 -5.25
C SER A 288 -14.47 -2.40 -6.32
N ALA A 289 -14.77 -1.10 -6.11
CA ALA A 289 -14.47 -0.03 -7.06
C ALA A 289 -12.99 0.36 -7.07
N GLY A 290 -12.56 1.03 -8.14
CA GLY A 290 -11.25 1.65 -8.28
C GLY A 290 -10.07 0.69 -8.27
N SER A 291 -8.87 1.24 -8.10
CA SER A 291 -7.59 0.50 -8.06
C SER A 291 -7.47 -0.35 -6.79
N GLY A 292 -7.69 0.23 -5.61
CA GLY A 292 -7.50 -0.41 -4.31
C GLY A 292 -6.08 -0.33 -3.77
N ILE A 293 -5.12 0.27 -4.49
CA ILE A 293 -3.75 0.47 -4.01
C ILE A 293 -3.70 1.44 -2.81
N PRO A 294 -4.41 2.59 -2.83
CA PRO A 294 -4.43 3.50 -1.68
C PRO A 294 -4.86 2.81 -0.39
N GLU A 295 -5.94 2.03 -0.45
CA GLU A 295 -6.46 1.31 0.71
C GLU A 295 -5.51 0.19 1.17
N VAL A 296 -4.86 -0.52 0.24
CA VAL A 296 -3.83 -1.52 0.59
C VAL A 296 -2.63 -0.86 1.27
N LYS A 297 -2.18 0.32 0.80
CA LYS A 297 -1.12 1.13 1.42
C LYS A 297 -1.48 1.49 2.86
N VAL A 298 -2.71 1.94 3.09
CA VAL A 298 -3.25 2.26 4.42
C VAL A 298 -3.31 1.02 5.33
N ILE A 299 -3.77 -0.13 4.81
CA ILE A 299 -3.82 -1.40 5.57
C ILE A 299 -2.40 -1.86 5.95
N LEU A 300 -1.43 -1.76 5.05
CA LEU A 300 -0.04 -2.12 5.33
C LEU A 300 0.66 -1.13 6.28
N ALA A 301 0.17 0.10 6.38
CA ALA A 301 0.60 1.07 7.38
C ALA A 301 0.03 0.79 8.78
N GLY A 302 -0.96 -0.10 8.91
CA GLY A 302 -1.47 -0.56 10.18
C GLY A 302 -2.92 -0.17 10.50
N PHE A 303 -3.72 0.18 9.50
CA PHE A 303 -5.14 0.45 9.70
C PHE A 303 -5.99 -0.71 9.20
N VAL A 304 -7.01 -1.07 9.97
CA VAL A 304 -7.92 -2.17 9.61
C VAL A 304 -9.11 -1.64 8.82
N ILE A 305 -9.35 -2.19 7.63
CA ILE A 305 -10.55 -1.96 6.84
C ILE A 305 -11.26 -3.30 6.67
N LYS A 306 -12.27 -3.57 7.53
CA LYS A 306 -13.02 -4.84 7.48
C LYS A 306 -13.78 -4.97 6.17
N GLY A 307 -13.78 -6.17 5.59
CA GLY A 307 -14.47 -6.47 4.34
C GLY A 307 -13.67 -6.15 3.08
N PHE A 308 -12.72 -5.22 3.13
CA PHE A 308 -11.94 -4.79 1.95
C PHE A 308 -11.12 -5.92 1.31
N LEU A 309 -10.41 -6.72 2.10
CA LEU A 309 -9.66 -7.90 1.66
C LEU A 309 -10.47 -9.21 1.81
N GLY A 310 -11.78 -9.15 1.59
CA GLY A 310 -12.71 -10.28 1.76
C GLY A 310 -12.92 -11.10 0.47
N ILE A 311 -13.48 -12.31 0.61
CA ILE A 311 -13.83 -13.19 -0.52
C ILE A 311 -14.88 -12.52 -1.44
N LYS A 312 -15.88 -11.86 -0.87
CA LYS A 312 -16.93 -11.15 -1.63
C LYS A 312 -16.31 -10.08 -2.53
N THR A 313 -15.39 -9.28 -1.97
CA THR A 313 -14.68 -8.22 -2.71
C THR A 313 -13.78 -8.84 -3.79
N LEU A 314 -13.05 -9.93 -3.49
CA LEU A 314 -12.22 -10.65 -4.45
C LEU A 314 -13.04 -11.08 -5.68
N VAL A 315 -14.16 -11.80 -5.49
CA VAL A 315 -14.97 -12.32 -6.58
C VAL A 315 -15.63 -11.19 -7.38
N VAL A 316 -16.27 -10.23 -6.72
CA VAL A 316 -16.96 -9.11 -7.40
C VAL A 316 -15.97 -8.24 -8.16
N LYS A 317 -14.77 -7.98 -7.59
CA LYS A 317 -13.74 -7.17 -8.26
C LYS A 317 -13.14 -7.91 -9.46
N SER A 318 -12.87 -9.23 -9.36
CA SER A 318 -12.34 -10.03 -10.47
C SER A 318 -13.32 -10.04 -11.66
N ILE A 319 -14.58 -10.39 -11.43
CA ILE A 319 -15.58 -10.45 -12.49
C ILE A 319 -15.92 -9.05 -13.01
N GLY A 320 -16.12 -8.09 -12.11
CA GLY A 320 -16.44 -6.69 -12.48
C GLY A 320 -15.33 -6.03 -13.31
N MET A 321 -14.06 -6.42 -13.08
CA MET A 321 -12.92 -5.93 -13.84
C MET A 321 -12.92 -6.45 -15.28
N ILE A 322 -13.27 -7.72 -15.51
CA ILE A 322 -13.44 -8.26 -16.87
C ILE A 322 -14.43 -7.39 -17.66
N PHE A 323 -15.58 -7.10 -17.08
CA PHE A 323 -16.61 -6.27 -17.72
C PHE A 323 -16.18 -4.80 -17.89
N SER A 324 -15.50 -4.19 -16.91
CA SER A 324 -15.14 -2.77 -17.00
C SER A 324 -14.03 -2.51 -18.03
N THR A 325 -13.04 -3.41 -18.12
CA THR A 325 -11.94 -3.29 -19.11
C THR A 325 -12.41 -3.66 -20.50
N SER A 326 -13.22 -4.72 -20.66
CA SER A 326 -13.79 -5.12 -21.94
C SER A 326 -14.82 -4.11 -22.48
N ALA A 327 -15.45 -3.30 -21.61
CA ALA A 327 -16.33 -2.22 -22.08
C ALA A 327 -15.58 -1.20 -22.95
N GLY A 328 -14.29 -1.00 -22.73
CA GLY A 328 -13.45 0.00 -23.42
C GLY A 328 -13.30 1.31 -22.62
N LEU A 329 -13.66 1.30 -21.34
CA LEU A 329 -13.37 2.40 -20.42
C LEU A 329 -11.86 2.62 -20.29
N THR A 330 -11.43 3.87 -20.14
CA THR A 330 -10.01 4.21 -19.98
C THR A 330 -9.54 3.88 -18.55
N THR A 331 -9.46 2.59 -18.25
CA THR A 331 -9.02 2.02 -16.97
C THR A 331 -8.16 0.79 -17.20
N GLY A 332 -7.12 0.61 -16.38
CA GLY A 332 -6.22 -0.55 -16.39
C GLY A 332 -6.59 -1.62 -15.36
N LYS A 333 -6.11 -2.84 -15.57
CA LYS A 333 -6.25 -3.97 -14.65
C LYS A 333 -5.10 -4.10 -13.64
N GLU A 334 -3.97 -3.43 -13.89
CA GLU A 334 -2.70 -3.60 -13.19
C GLU A 334 -2.81 -3.21 -11.71
N GLY A 335 -3.39 -2.04 -11.42
CA GLY A 335 -3.65 -1.63 -10.04
C GLY A 335 -4.58 -2.58 -9.27
N PRO A 336 -5.77 -2.92 -9.82
CA PRO A 336 -6.66 -3.91 -9.21
C PRO A 336 -6.04 -5.28 -8.95
N PHE A 337 -5.07 -5.75 -9.74
CA PHE A 337 -4.36 -7.01 -9.48
C PHE A 337 -3.62 -6.99 -8.14
N VAL A 338 -3.05 -5.86 -7.72
CA VAL A 338 -2.44 -5.72 -6.40
C VAL A 338 -3.47 -5.97 -5.29
N HIS A 339 -4.66 -5.39 -5.40
CA HIS A 339 -5.74 -5.61 -4.44
C HIS A 339 -6.25 -7.05 -4.43
N LEU A 340 -6.44 -7.67 -5.61
CA LEU A 340 -6.87 -9.07 -5.73
C LEU A 340 -5.83 -10.02 -5.11
N ALA A 341 -4.55 -9.77 -5.35
CA ALA A 341 -3.46 -10.54 -4.78
C ALA A 341 -3.41 -10.41 -3.25
N CYS A 342 -3.54 -9.20 -2.70
CA CYS A 342 -3.64 -8.98 -1.25
C CYS A 342 -4.89 -9.67 -0.65
N SER A 343 -6.03 -9.65 -1.35
CA SER A 343 -7.23 -10.34 -0.91
C SER A 343 -7.03 -11.86 -0.87
N ALA A 344 -6.40 -12.45 -1.90
CA ALA A 344 -6.04 -13.86 -1.91
C ALA A 344 -5.08 -14.22 -0.76
N GLY A 345 -4.02 -13.42 -0.57
CA GLY A 345 -3.09 -13.60 0.54
C GLY A 345 -3.76 -13.53 1.92
N ASN A 346 -4.67 -12.59 2.13
CA ASN A 346 -5.45 -12.47 3.36
C ASN A 346 -6.34 -13.69 3.62
N ILE A 347 -6.97 -14.23 2.58
CA ILE A 347 -7.81 -15.42 2.67
C ILE A 347 -6.96 -16.63 3.06
N PHE A 348 -5.81 -16.83 2.41
CA PHE A 348 -4.92 -17.96 2.70
C PHE A 348 -4.21 -17.84 4.06
N CYS A 349 -3.99 -16.66 4.60
CA CYS A 349 -3.51 -16.49 5.97
C CYS A 349 -4.39 -17.20 7.00
N ARG A 350 -5.69 -17.39 6.72
CA ARG A 350 -6.62 -18.09 7.61
C ARG A 350 -6.35 -19.59 7.75
N LEU A 351 -5.62 -20.21 6.80
CA LEU A 351 -5.25 -21.63 6.85
C LEU A 351 -4.26 -21.96 7.98
N PHE A 352 -3.46 -20.97 8.40
CA PHE A 352 -2.43 -21.17 9.42
C PHE A 352 -2.66 -20.24 10.61
N ARG A 353 -2.82 -20.81 11.81
CA ARG A 353 -3.06 -20.08 13.06
C ARG A 353 -2.02 -18.99 13.31
N LYS A 354 -0.75 -19.21 12.90
CA LYS A 354 0.37 -18.27 13.01
C LYS A 354 0.09 -16.94 12.32
N PHE A 355 -0.48 -16.96 11.10
CA PHE A 355 -0.78 -15.79 10.29
C PHE A 355 -2.18 -15.25 10.56
N ASN A 356 -3.12 -16.12 11.01
CA ASN A 356 -4.48 -15.70 11.31
C ASN A 356 -4.60 -14.90 12.62
N LYS A 357 -3.78 -15.23 13.64
CA LYS A 357 -3.83 -14.60 14.98
C LYS A 357 -2.82 -13.48 15.19
N ASN A 358 -1.96 -13.18 14.21
CA ASN A 358 -0.90 -12.19 14.33
C ASN A 358 -0.89 -11.29 13.09
N GLU A 359 -1.32 -10.04 13.27
CA GLU A 359 -1.42 -9.06 12.18
C GLU A 359 -0.05 -8.67 11.63
N SER A 360 0.99 -8.61 12.47
CA SER A 360 2.36 -8.35 12.03
C SER A 360 2.85 -9.43 11.05
N LYS A 361 2.52 -10.70 11.28
CA LYS A 361 2.85 -11.79 10.36
C LYS A 361 1.97 -11.79 9.10
N ARG A 362 0.71 -11.41 9.23
CA ARG A 362 -0.20 -11.24 8.10
C ARG A 362 0.29 -10.16 7.16
N ARG A 363 0.76 -9.01 7.68
CA ARG A 363 1.34 -7.92 6.91
C ARG A 363 2.50 -8.37 6.03
N GLU A 364 3.41 -9.22 6.53
CA GLU A 364 4.51 -9.79 5.74
C GLU A 364 3.98 -10.57 4.50
N ILE A 365 2.88 -11.30 4.65
CA ILE A 365 2.26 -12.05 3.54
C ILE A 365 1.51 -11.11 2.58
N LEU A 366 0.84 -10.08 3.09
CA LEU A 366 0.15 -9.10 2.25
C LEU A 366 1.15 -8.32 1.37
N SER A 367 2.31 -7.93 1.92
CA SER A 367 3.40 -7.31 1.14
C SER A 367 3.92 -8.26 0.05
N ALA A 368 4.10 -9.55 0.37
CA ALA A 368 4.50 -10.55 -0.61
C ALA A 368 3.42 -10.78 -1.69
N SER A 369 2.15 -10.72 -1.30
CA SER A 369 1.03 -10.83 -2.24
C SER A 369 0.95 -9.63 -3.17
N ALA A 370 1.19 -8.40 -2.67
CA ALA A 370 1.24 -7.18 -3.48
C ALA A 370 2.31 -7.30 -4.57
N ALA A 371 3.52 -7.80 -4.21
CA ALA A 371 4.58 -8.06 -5.18
C ALA A 371 4.17 -9.05 -6.26
N ALA A 372 3.46 -10.13 -5.91
CA ALA A 372 2.93 -11.08 -6.88
C ALA A 372 1.85 -10.46 -7.79
N GLY A 373 1.01 -9.56 -7.25
CA GLY A 373 0.01 -8.82 -8.03
C GLY A 373 0.62 -7.98 -9.14
N VAL A 374 1.72 -7.26 -8.85
CA VAL A 374 2.48 -6.50 -9.86
C VAL A 374 3.21 -7.43 -10.83
N ALA A 375 3.78 -8.54 -10.32
CA ALA A 375 4.49 -9.51 -11.16
C ALA A 375 3.58 -10.11 -12.25
N VAL A 376 2.32 -10.43 -11.93
CA VAL A 376 1.37 -10.94 -12.94
C VAL A 376 0.83 -9.84 -13.85
N ALA A 377 0.79 -8.58 -13.37
CA ALA A 377 0.30 -7.45 -14.15
C ALA A 377 1.26 -7.06 -15.28
N PHE A 378 2.57 -7.09 -15.00
CA PHE A 378 3.62 -6.62 -15.91
C PHE A 378 4.56 -7.73 -16.40
N GLY A 379 4.41 -8.97 -15.94
CA GLY A 379 5.37 -10.03 -16.19
C GLY A 379 6.75 -9.81 -15.55
N ALA A 380 6.83 -8.95 -14.53
CA ALA A 380 8.04 -8.40 -13.94
C ALA A 380 8.16 -8.80 -12.46
N PRO A 381 8.75 -9.95 -12.11
CA PRO A 381 8.84 -10.40 -10.72
C PRO A 381 9.77 -9.55 -9.86
N ILE A 382 10.90 -9.07 -10.37
CA ILE A 382 11.83 -8.21 -9.61
C ILE A 382 11.21 -6.81 -9.45
N GLY A 383 10.68 -6.25 -10.53
CA GLY A 383 9.96 -4.99 -10.52
C GLY A 383 8.78 -5.01 -9.56
N GLY A 384 8.05 -6.14 -9.47
CA GLY A 384 6.96 -6.33 -8.52
C GLY A 384 7.40 -6.27 -7.05
N VAL A 385 8.54 -6.87 -6.71
CA VAL A 385 9.11 -6.78 -5.35
C VAL A 385 9.51 -5.35 -5.02
N LEU A 386 10.20 -4.67 -5.94
CA LEU A 386 10.63 -3.29 -5.77
C LEU A 386 9.43 -2.33 -5.65
N PHE A 387 8.38 -2.53 -6.45
CA PHE A 387 7.15 -1.75 -6.34
C PHE A 387 6.45 -1.95 -4.98
N SER A 388 6.40 -3.20 -4.50
CA SER A 388 5.86 -3.46 -3.17
C SER A 388 6.67 -2.77 -2.06
N LEU A 389 7.99 -2.64 -2.23
CA LEU A 389 8.86 -1.93 -1.29
C LEU A 389 8.76 -0.41 -1.43
N GLU A 390 8.72 0.12 -2.66
CA GLU A 390 8.77 1.56 -2.94
C GLU A 390 7.42 2.22 -2.68
N GLU A 391 6.30 1.59 -3.08
CA GLU A 391 4.99 2.26 -3.06
C GLU A 391 4.04 1.71 -2.00
N VAL A 392 3.98 0.38 -1.84
CA VAL A 392 2.88 -0.25 -1.11
C VAL A 392 3.20 -0.50 0.35
N SER A 393 4.45 -0.92 0.66
CA SER A 393 4.81 -1.42 1.98
C SER A 393 5.44 -0.37 2.86
N TYR A 394 4.84 -0.15 4.01
CA TYR A 394 5.33 0.76 5.05
C TYR A 394 6.55 0.21 5.80
N TYR A 395 6.60 -1.10 6.02
CA TYR A 395 7.68 -1.83 6.72
C TYR A 395 8.05 -3.08 5.96
N PHE A 396 9.29 -3.15 5.46
CA PHE A 396 9.76 -4.22 4.58
C PHE A 396 11.10 -4.85 5.04
N PRO A 397 11.07 -5.76 6.02
CA PRO A 397 12.29 -6.45 6.49
C PRO A 397 12.84 -7.41 5.42
N ILE A 398 14.16 -7.70 5.49
CA ILE A 398 14.87 -8.58 4.54
C ILE A 398 14.17 -9.95 4.38
N LYS A 399 13.63 -10.53 5.46
CA LYS A 399 12.87 -11.80 5.39
C LYS A 399 11.61 -11.69 4.53
N THR A 400 10.95 -10.53 4.57
CA THR A 400 9.77 -10.27 3.73
C THR A 400 10.20 -10.11 2.26
N MET A 401 11.32 -9.44 1.99
CA MET A 401 11.86 -9.29 0.64
C MET A 401 12.08 -10.65 -0.06
N ILE A 402 12.75 -11.60 0.61
CA ILE A 402 12.99 -12.93 0.04
C ILE A 402 11.67 -13.70 -0.19
N ARG A 403 10.68 -13.56 0.70
CA ARG A 403 9.35 -14.18 0.55
C ARG A 403 8.55 -13.53 -0.57
N SER A 404 8.62 -12.21 -0.70
CA SER A 404 7.98 -11.46 -1.79
C SER A 404 8.56 -11.87 -3.14
N TYR A 405 9.88 -12.01 -3.23
CA TYR A 405 10.54 -12.51 -4.43
C TYR A 405 10.08 -13.92 -4.80
N CYS A 406 10.03 -14.84 -3.84
CA CYS A 406 9.52 -16.19 -4.07
C CYS A 406 8.06 -16.18 -4.54
N CYS A 407 7.19 -15.36 -3.93
CA CYS A 407 5.78 -15.23 -4.31
C CYS A 407 5.62 -14.72 -5.75
N ALA A 408 6.35 -13.65 -6.09
CA ALA A 408 6.35 -13.03 -7.41
C ALA A 408 6.90 -13.97 -8.49
N MET A 409 8.01 -14.68 -8.19
CA MET A 409 8.62 -15.66 -9.09
C MET A 409 7.66 -16.83 -9.39
N VAL A 410 7.02 -17.40 -8.35
CA VAL A 410 6.03 -18.48 -8.54
C VAL A 410 4.85 -17.99 -9.38
N ALA A 411 4.36 -16.78 -9.11
CA ALA A 411 3.26 -16.20 -9.86
C ALA A 411 3.60 -16.00 -11.35
N ALA A 412 4.76 -15.42 -11.65
CA ALA A 412 5.23 -15.23 -13.03
C ALA A 412 5.46 -16.57 -13.76
N MET A 413 6.04 -17.58 -13.05
CA MET A 413 6.26 -18.91 -13.61
C MET A 413 4.94 -19.60 -13.97
N VAL A 414 3.95 -19.56 -13.07
CA VAL A 414 2.62 -20.16 -13.34
C VAL A 414 1.94 -19.45 -14.49
N LEU A 415 1.98 -18.11 -14.54
CA LEU A 415 1.40 -17.34 -15.64
C LEU A 415 2.06 -17.64 -16.98
N LYS A 416 3.38 -17.84 -17.02
CA LYS A 416 4.11 -18.25 -18.22
C LYS A 416 3.71 -19.66 -18.69
N ILE A 417 3.50 -20.60 -17.75
CA ILE A 417 3.05 -21.97 -18.08
C ILE A 417 1.63 -21.99 -18.63
N THR A 418 0.74 -21.13 -18.11
CA THR A 418 -0.66 -21.07 -18.55
C THR A 418 -0.85 -20.34 -19.89
N ASP A 419 0.13 -19.56 -20.33
CA ASP A 419 0.19 -18.80 -21.59
C ASP A 419 -1.18 -18.19 -21.99
N PRO A 420 -1.62 -17.11 -21.36
CA PRO A 420 -2.97 -16.56 -21.53
C PRO A 420 -3.25 -16.06 -22.95
N PHE A 421 -2.20 -15.73 -23.70
CA PHE A 421 -2.30 -15.14 -25.04
C PHE A 421 -1.92 -16.09 -26.17
N GLY A 422 -1.42 -17.29 -25.87
CA GLY A 422 -0.97 -18.26 -26.88
C GLY A 422 0.26 -17.82 -27.68
N THR A 423 0.97 -16.78 -27.22
CA THR A 423 2.12 -16.19 -27.92
C THR A 423 3.45 -16.43 -27.21
N GLY A 424 3.44 -17.14 -26.10
CA GLY A 424 4.59 -17.32 -25.20
C GLY A 424 4.98 -16.06 -24.43
N LYS A 425 4.31 -14.93 -24.65
CA LYS A 425 4.49 -13.68 -23.91
C LYS A 425 3.69 -13.72 -22.62
N ILE A 426 4.25 -13.21 -21.53
CA ILE A 426 3.56 -13.13 -20.24
C ILE A 426 2.53 -12.00 -20.24
N VAL A 427 2.84 -10.88 -20.90
CA VAL A 427 1.97 -9.74 -21.15
C VAL A 427 1.96 -9.36 -22.62
N LEU A 428 0.84 -8.80 -23.08
CA LEU A 428 0.63 -8.52 -24.50
C LEU A 428 1.62 -7.49 -25.05
N PHE A 429 2.03 -6.49 -24.25
CA PHE A 429 2.93 -5.40 -24.64
C PHE A 429 4.41 -5.68 -24.34
N GLN A 430 4.78 -6.96 -24.22
CA GLN A 430 6.17 -7.37 -24.08
C GLN A 430 6.88 -7.29 -25.44
N VAL A 431 8.01 -6.57 -25.48
CA VAL A 431 8.79 -6.33 -26.70
C VAL A 431 10.27 -6.63 -26.47
N HIS A 432 10.99 -6.84 -27.55
CA HIS A 432 12.42 -7.05 -27.55
C HIS A 432 13.07 -6.16 -28.63
N TYR A 433 14.18 -5.51 -28.30
CA TYR A 433 14.92 -4.65 -29.21
C TYR A 433 16.38 -5.09 -29.24
N ASP A 434 16.93 -5.22 -30.46
CA ASP A 434 18.30 -5.69 -30.70
C ASP A 434 19.27 -4.53 -30.99
N LYS A 435 18.77 -3.29 -31.16
CA LYS A 435 19.56 -2.12 -31.53
C LYS A 435 20.04 -1.33 -30.33
N GLU A 436 21.24 -0.76 -30.40
CA GLU A 436 21.77 0.20 -29.42
C GLU A 436 21.33 1.63 -29.78
N TYR A 437 21.18 2.49 -28.77
CA TYR A 437 20.86 3.91 -28.97
C TYR A 437 22.12 4.74 -29.27
N HIS A 438 21.98 5.79 -30.06
CA HIS A 438 23.05 6.75 -30.31
C HIS A 438 23.12 7.80 -29.20
N LEU A 439 24.33 8.34 -28.93
CA LEU A 439 24.58 9.30 -27.86
C LEU A 439 23.73 10.59 -28.00
N PHE A 440 23.44 11.05 -29.24
CA PHE A 440 22.61 12.22 -29.47
C PHE A 440 21.15 12.03 -29.04
N GLU A 441 20.66 10.79 -28.96
CA GLU A 441 19.29 10.45 -28.55
C GLU A 441 19.04 10.71 -27.06
N LEU A 442 20.10 10.88 -26.23
CA LEU A 442 19.93 11.19 -24.82
C LEU A 442 19.18 12.52 -24.60
N VAL A 443 19.39 13.53 -25.45
CA VAL A 443 18.70 14.83 -25.35
C VAL A 443 17.20 14.69 -25.64
N PRO A 444 16.76 14.07 -26.76
CA PRO A 444 15.35 13.71 -26.97
C PRO A 444 14.73 12.86 -25.84
N TYR A 445 15.47 11.94 -25.21
CA TYR A 445 14.94 11.17 -24.05
C TYR A 445 14.70 12.06 -22.82
N ILE A 446 15.57 13.05 -22.56
CA ILE A 446 15.34 14.06 -21.52
C ILE A 446 14.06 14.85 -21.81
N ILE A 447 13.88 15.30 -23.06
CA ILE A 447 12.69 16.03 -23.51
C ILE A 447 11.44 15.14 -23.37
N THR A 448 11.53 13.87 -23.74
CA THR A 448 10.44 12.88 -23.55
C THR A 448 10.08 12.76 -22.08
N GLY A 449 11.06 12.65 -21.19
CA GLY A 449 10.88 12.60 -19.75
C GLY A 449 10.14 13.83 -19.22
N ALA A 450 10.56 15.02 -19.65
CA ALA A 450 9.95 16.29 -19.22
C ALA A 450 8.47 16.41 -19.65
N PHE A 451 8.17 16.15 -20.92
CA PHE A 451 6.79 16.27 -21.43
C PHE A 451 5.87 15.17 -20.88
N ALA A 452 6.33 13.91 -20.87
CA ALA A 452 5.52 12.81 -20.35
C ALA A 452 5.26 12.96 -18.84
N GLY A 453 6.25 13.40 -18.06
CA GLY A 453 6.10 13.73 -16.65
C GLY A 453 5.11 14.88 -16.42
N PHE A 454 5.21 15.96 -17.20
CA PHE A 454 4.28 17.08 -17.14
C PHE A 454 2.84 16.66 -17.47
N PHE A 455 2.61 15.93 -18.56
CA PHE A 455 1.26 15.47 -18.93
C PHE A 455 0.68 14.52 -17.90
N GLY A 456 1.50 13.65 -17.30
CA GLY A 456 1.09 12.79 -16.18
C GLY A 456 0.62 13.59 -14.97
N ALA A 457 1.38 14.59 -14.55
CA ALA A 457 1.05 15.48 -13.43
C ALA A 457 -0.23 16.30 -13.69
N VAL A 458 -0.36 16.87 -14.89
CA VAL A 458 -1.56 17.63 -15.31
C VAL A 458 -2.81 16.74 -15.34
N ALA A 459 -2.69 15.51 -15.85
CA ALA A 459 -3.80 14.56 -15.87
C ALA A 459 -4.24 14.18 -14.46
N THR A 460 -3.29 14.01 -13.52
CA THR A 460 -3.58 13.75 -12.10
C THR A 460 -4.31 14.93 -11.45
N TYR A 461 -3.83 16.15 -11.65
CA TYR A 461 -4.46 17.35 -11.10
C TYR A 461 -5.91 17.53 -11.55
N PHE A 462 -6.18 17.42 -12.85
CA PHE A 462 -7.55 17.51 -13.36
C PHE A 462 -8.43 16.34 -12.88
N ASN A 463 -7.87 15.14 -12.75
CA ASN A 463 -8.60 13.99 -12.21
C ASN A 463 -9.04 14.23 -10.76
N ILE A 464 -8.15 14.69 -9.89
CA ILE A 464 -8.51 14.99 -8.48
C ILE A 464 -9.56 16.10 -8.39
N LYS A 465 -9.43 17.17 -9.17
CA LYS A 465 -10.47 18.20 -9.25
C LYS A 465 -11.82 17.65 -9.71
N PHE A 466 -11.81 16.80 -10.74
CA PHE A 466 -13.03 16.16 -11.22
C PHE A 466 -13.64 15.21 -10.18
N GLN A 467 -12.83 14.46 -9.43
CA GLN A 467 -13.32 13.59 -8.35
C GLN A 467 -13.92 14.40 -7.20
N THR A 468 -13.35 15.55 -6.86
CA THR A 468 -13.91 16.48 -5.86
C THR A 468 -15.26 17.04 -6.35
N PHE A 469 -15.35 17.47 -7.63
CA PHE A 469 -16.61 17.88 -8.26
C PHE A 469 -17.64 16.76 -8.26
N ARG A 470 -17.25 15.52 -8.57
CA ARG A 470 -18.11 14.32 -8.52
C ARG A 470 -18.71 14.12 -7.14
N LYS A 471 -17.93 14.29 -6.06
CA LYS A 471 -18.42 14.15 -4.68
C LYS A 471 -19.44 15.22 -4.29
N SER A 472 -19.25 16.46 -4.75
CA SER A 472 -20.14 17.59 -4.44
C SER A 472 -21.40 17.65 -5.31
N SER A 473 -21.37 17.06 -6.52
CA SER A 473 -22.44 17.12 -7.51
C SER A 473 -23.44 15.98 -7.42
N ALA A 474 -24.54 16.09 -8.19
CA ALA A 474 -25.53 15.02 -8.32
C ALA A 474 -24.98 13.73 -8.96
N LEU A 475 -23.87 13.79 -9.69
CA LEU A 475 -23.20 12.63 -10.29
C LEU A 475 -22.85 11.58 -9.25
N GLY A 476 -22.33 11.99 -8.07
CA GLY A 476 -22.00 11.09 -6.99
C GLY A 476 -23.19 10.35 -6.37
N LYS A 477 -24.43 10.83 -6.55
CA LYS A 477 -25.66 10.19 -6.07
C LYS A 477 -26.14 9.04 -6.96
N TYR A 478 -25.84 9.11 -8.28
CA TYR A 478 -26.32 8.14 -9.27
C TYR A 478 -25.14 7.40 -9.96
N PRO A 479 -24.46 6.46 -9.27
CA PRO A 479 -23.22 5.85 -9.78
C PRO A 479 -23.39 5.06 -11.07
N VAL A 480 -24.55 4.42 -11.29
CA VAL A 480 -24.79 3.61 -12.50
C VAL A 480 -24.98 4.51 -13.72
N THR A 481 -25.79 5.57 -13.59
CA THR A 481 -26.02 6.53 -14.70
C THR A 481 -24.74 7.30 -15.05
N GLU A 482 -23.91 7.62 -14.08
CA GLU A 482 -22.59 8.21 -14.30
C GLU A 482 -21.71 7.30 -15.17
N VAL A 483 -21.56 6.02 -14.80
CA VAL A 483 -20.74 5.06 -15.56
C VAL A 483 -21.25 4.89 -16.99
N LEU A 484 -22.56 4.82 -17.20
CA LEU A 484 -23.14 4.73 -18.54
C LEU A 484 -22.89 6.00 -19.37
N GLY A 485 -23.02 7.18 -18.76
CA GLY A 485 -22.71 8.45 -19.40
C GLY A 485 -21.24 8.54 -19.83
N ILE A 486 -20.31 8.16 -18.93
CA ILE A 486 -18.87 8.11 -19.22
C ILE A 486 -18.59 7.10 -20.36
N MET A 487 -19.23 5.92 -20.35
CA MET A 487 -19.06 4.94 -21.42
C MET A 487 -19.54 5.45 -22.77
N LEU A 488 -20.67 6.14 -22.80
CA LEU A 488 -21.19 6.73 -24.03
C LEU A 488 -20.22 7.79 -24.61
N ILE A 489 -19.70 8.68 -23.76
CA ILE A 489 -18.69 9.68 -24.14
C ILE A 489 -17.43 8.97 -24.65
N THR A 490 -16.97 7.94 -23.94
CA THR A 490 -15.78 7.16 -24.30
C THR A 490 -15.96 6.50 -25.66
N ALA A 491 -17.10 5.88 -25.92
CA ALA A 491 -17.40 5.24 -27.21
C ALA A 491 -17.37 6.25 -28.37
N LEU A 492 -18.02 7.39 -28.20
CA LEU A 492 -18.08 8.43 -29.23
C LEU A 492 -16.71 9.02 -29.53
N MET A 493 -15.91 9.32 -28.48
CA MET A 493 -14.57 9.92 -28.66
C MET A 493 -13.55 8.93 -29.22
N ASN A 494 -13.53 7.70 -28.68
CA ASN A 494 -12.58 6.67 -29.15
C ASN A 494 -12.87 6.23 -30.57
N TYR A 495 -14.15 6.14 -30.99
CA TYR A 495 -14.50 5.64 -32.33
C TYR A 495 -14.11 6.60 -33.45
N TRP A 496 -13.97 7.91 -33.14
CA TRP A 496 -13.55 8.92 -34.12
C TRP A 496 -12.06 8.75 -34.52
N ASN A 497 -11.18 8.34 -33.59
CA ASN A 497 -9.76 8.14 -33.85
C ASN A 497 -9.46 6.65 -34.04
N PRO A 498 -8.77 6.23 -35.15
CA PRO A 498 -8.41 4.82 -35.39
C PRO A 498 -7.71 4.16 -34.22
N PHE A 499 -6.78 4.86 -33.56
CA PHE A 499 -6.04 4.37 -32.40
C PHE A 499 -6.91 4.28 -31.11
N GLY A 500 -8.00 5.01 -31.07
CA GLY A 500 -9.00 4.95 -30.01
C GLY A 500 -9.82 3.67 -29.99
N ARG A 501 -10.03 3.03 -31.16
CA ARG A 501 -10.85 1.82 -31.33
C ARG A 501 -10.18 0.58 -30.77
N MET A 502 -8.85 0.55 -30.78
CA MET A 502 -8.04 -0.54 -30.26
C MET A 502 -8.24 -0.68 -28.75
N GLY A 503 -8.14 -1.91 -28.23
CA GLY A 503 -8.06 -2.16 -26.81
C GLY A 503 -6.85 -1.46 -26.19
N LEU A 504 -6.93 -1.04 -24.91
CA LEU A 504 -5.81 -0.32 -24.28
C LEU A 504 -4.50 -1.13 -24.27
N ASN A 505 -4.58 -2.44 -24.05
CA ASN A 505 -3.40 -3.31 -24.07
C ASN A 505 -2.83 -3.49 -25.47
N GLU A 506 -3.70 -3.64 -26.46
CA GLU A 506 -3.34 -3.73 -27.88
C GLU A 506 -2.71 -2.43 -28.38
N PHE A 507 -3.29 -1.28 -28.02
CA PHE A 507 -2.73 0.02 -28.36
C PHE A 507 -1.34 0.22 -27.74
N ALA A 508 -1.14 -0.19 -26.47
CA ALA A 508 0.18 -0.14 -25.83
C ALA A 508 1.19 -1.05 -26.53
N ALA A 509 0.77 -2.28 -26.92
CA ALA A 509 1.63 -3.21 -27.67
C ALA A 509 2.07 -2.61 -29.01
N ASN A 510 1.14 -2.06 -29.77
CA ASN A 510 1.43 -1.45 -31.08
C ASN A 510 2.31 -0.20 -30.98
N LEU A 511 2.16 0.60 -29.90
CA LEU A 511 3.04 1.74 -29.62
C LEU A 511 4.49 1.32 -29.35
N PHE A 512 4.68 0.16 -28.69
CA PHE A 512 6.01 -0.34 -28.33
C PHE A 512 6.67 -1.14 -29.46
N ASN A 513 5.90 -1.78 -30.34
CA ASN A 513 6.46 -2.62 -31.40
C ASN A 513 7.34 -1.82 -32.35
N GLU A 514 8.39 -2.47 -32.81
CA GLU A 514 9.24 -2.02 -33.95
C GLU A 514 8.47 -2.17 -35.25
N CYS A 515 8.64 -1.22 -36.14
CA CYS A 515 8.05 -1.27 -37.49
C CYS A 515 8.79 -2.30 -38.36
N SER A 516 8.06 -3.17 -39.04
CA SER A 516 8.60 -4.15 -40.00
C SER A 516 7.87 -3.99 -41.34
N GLU A 517 8.51 -4.32 -42.43
CA GLU A 517 7.88 -4.30 -43.76
C GLU A 517 6.61 -5.16 -43.83
N LYS A 518 6.47 -6.15 -42.94
CA LYS A 518 5.32 -7.06 -42.90
C LYS A 518 4.22 -6.61 -41.94
N ASP A 519 4.54 -5.80 -40.91
CA ASP A 519 3.64 -5.41 -39.84
C ASP A 519 3.50 -3.89 -39.74
N ASP A 520 2.32 -3.38 -40.12
CA ASP A 520 1.97 -1.96 -40.05
C ASP A 520 1.58 -1.52 -38.62
N ASN A 521 1.63 -2.42 -37.62
CA ASN A 521 1.26 -2.18 -36.24
C ASN A 521 -0.06 -1.35 -36.10
N GLY A 522 -1.06 -1.68 -36.90
CA GLY A 522 -2.36 -0.99 -36.90
C GLY A 522 -2.31 0.45 -37.43
N GLY A 523 -1.42 0.79 -38.31
CA GLY A 523 -1.26 2.11 -38.93
C GLY A 523 -0.35 3.06 -38.12
N LEU A 524 0.50 2.53 -37.23
CA LEU A 524 1.48 3.31 -36.46
C LEU A 524 2.87 3.38 -37.10
N CYS A 525 3.08 2.69 -38.20
CA CYS A 525 4.30 2.69 -38.99
C CYS A 525 4.15 3.63 -40.19
N ALA A 526 5.13 4.50 -40.41
CA ALA A 526 5.19 5.36 -41.58
C ALA A 526 6.11 4.70 -42.64
N SER A 527 5.55 4.32 -43.79
CA SER A 527 6.32 3.79 -44.91
C SER A 527 7.11 4.89 -45.62
N ASP A 528 6.55 6.11 -45.66
CA ASP A 528 7.15 7.27 -46.34
C ASP A 528 7.24 8.49 -45.40
N VAL A 529 8.25 9.34 -45.65
CA VAL A 529 8.41 10.61 -44.89
C VAL A 529 7.17 11.51 -44.97
N ALA A 530 6.42 11.43 -46.10
CA ALA A 530 5.20 12.19 -46.36
C ALA A 530 4.01 11.79 -45.46
N GLU A 531 3.99 10.58 -44.87
CA GLU A 531 2.94 10.07 -44.00
C GLU A 531 3.12 10.51 -42.52
N ILE A 532 4.37 10.79 -42.13
CA ILE A 532 4.70 11.16 -40.75
C ILE A 532 3.86 12.33 -40.19
N PRO A 533 3.63 13.45 -40.89
CA PRO A 533 2.81 14.56 -40.38
C PRO A 533 1.36 14.16 -40.11
N ARG A 534 0.76 13.30 -40.93
CA ARG A 534 -0.59 12.77 -40.69
C ARG A 534 -0.66 11.91 -39.47
N LEU A 535 0.34 11.06 -39.28
CA LEU A 535 0.45 10.18 -38.12
C LEU A 535 0.65 10.98 -36.84
N LEU A 536 1.50 12.02 -36.87
CA LEU A 536 1.69 12.94 -35.72
C LEU A 536 0.38 13.63 -35.31
N TYR A 537 -0.42 14.10 -36.28
CA TYR A 537 -1.74 14.70 -35.99
C TYR A 537 -2.69 13.69 -35.34
N LEU A 538 -2.76 12.45 -35.83
CA LEU A 538 -3.61 11.41 -35.23
C LEU A 538 -3.17 11.02 -33.84
N LEU A 539 -1.87 10.94 -33.56
CA LEU A 539 -1.32 10.65 -32.23
C LEU A 539 -1.53 11.82 -31.25
N LEU A 540 -1.38 13.06 -31.70
CA LEU A 540 -1.65 14.24 -30.88
C LEU A 540 -3.12 14.30 -30.45
N THR A 541 -4.05 14.05 -31.39
CA THR A 541 -5.49 13.97 -31.07
C THR A 541 -5.79 12.80 -30.13
N ALA A 542 -5.13 11.64 -30.32
CA ALA A 542 -5.25 10.50 -29.42
C ALA A 542 -4.77 10.84 -28.00
N LEU A 543 -3.65 11.56 -27.87
CA LEU A 543 -3.12 12.02 -26.58
C LEU A 543 -4.15 12.86 -25.81
N VAL A 544 -4.71 13.89 -26.47
CA VAL A 544 -5.72 14.79 -25.85
C VAL A 544 -6.97 14.00 -25.44
N ILE A 545 -7.47 13.11 -26.30
CA ILE A 545 -8.64 12.27 -26.01
C ILE A 545 -8.35 11.35 -24.82
N LYS A 546 -7.20 10.65 -24.78
CA LYS A 546 -6.85 9.74 -23.70
C LYS A 546 -6.66 10.47 -22.37
N MET A 547 -6.05 11.66 -22.35
CA MET A 547 -5.93 12.49 -21.15
C MET A 547 -7.31 12.91 -20.61
N LEU A 548 -8.20 13.38 -21.48
CA LEU A 548 -9.54 13.77 -21.09
C LEU A 548 -10.35 12.58 -20.56
N LEU A 549 -10.31 11.44 -21.26
CA LEU A 549 -11.00 10.21 -20.85
C LEU A 549 -10.44 9.66 -19.54
N PHE A 550 -9.13 9.71 -19.32
CA PHE A 550 -8.51 9.35 -18.04
C PHE A 550 -9.06 10.23 -16.91
N THR A 551 -9.10 11.54 -17.11
CA THR A 551 -9.58 12.52 -16.12
C THR A 551 -11.02 12.21 -15.66
N ILE A 552 -11.94 11.87 -16.57
CA ILE A 552 -13.35 11.63 -16.24
C ILE A 552 -13.63 10.18 -15.79
N THR A 553 -12.85 9.21 -16.27
CA THR A 553 -13.11 7.78 -16.01
C THR A 553 -12.50 7.30 -14.70
N PHE A 554 -11.26 7.73 -14.37
CA PHE A 554 -10.63 7.28 -13.15
C PHE A 554 -11.34 7.82 -11.91
N GLY A 555 -11.63 6.93 -10.96
CA GLY A 555 -12.42 7.25 -9.76
C GLY A 555 -13.94 7.05 -9.92
N CYS A 556 -14.46 6.66 -11.10
CA CYS A 556 -15.84 6.19 -11.23
C CYS A 556 -16.04 4.85 -10.49
N ARG A 557 -17.29 4.49 -10.19
CA ARG A 557 -17.59 3.33 -9.36
C ARG A 557 -17.64 2.03 -10.15
N VAL A 558 -16.52 1.74 -10.85
CA VAL A 558 -16.22 0.45 -11.48
C VAL A 558 -14.81 0.00 -11.04
N PRO A 559 -14.47 -1.30 -11.09
CA PRO A 559 -13.10 -1.75 -10.89
C PRO A 559 -12.21 -1.24 -12.03
N GLY A 560 -11.06 -0.63 -11.70
CA GLY A 560 -10.10 -0.15 -12.68
C GLY A 560 -8.99 0.69 -12.05
N GLY A 561 -7.80 0.66 -12.64
CA GLY A 561 -6.59 1.33 -12.18
C GLY A 561 -6.13 2.46 -13.09
N ALA A 562 -5.22 3.30 -12.59
CA ALA A 562 -4.62 4.42 -13.30
C ALA A 562 -3.37 4.03 -14.11
N PHE A 563 -2.76 2.85 -13.85
CA PHE A 563 -1.45 2.49 -14.41
C PHE A 563 -1.41 2.47 -15.94
N LEU A 564 -2.23 1.63 -16.58
CA LEU A 564 -2.23 1.49 -18.04
C LEU A 564 -2.62 2.79 -18.75
N PRO A 565 -3.65 3.55 -18.33
CA PRO A 565 -3.92 4.86 -18.92
C PRO A 565 -2.76 5.84 -18.82
N ALA A 566 -2.08 5.91 -17.66
CA ALA A 566 -0.91 6.77 -17.44
C ALA A 566 0.27 6.34 -18.34
N LEU A 567 0.51 5.03 -18.42
CA LEU A 567 1.51 4.43 -19.30
C LEU A 567 1.25 4.81 -20.78
N ILE A 568 0.00 4.75 -21.25
CA ILE A 568 -0.38 5.11 -22.61
C ILE A 568 -0.19 6.61 -22.88
N ILE A 569 -0.56 7.49 -21.95
CA ILE A 569 -0.33 8.95 -22.10
C ILE A 569 1.17 9.21 -22.31
N GLY A 570 2.02 8.57 -21.51
CA GLY A 570 3.48 8.66 -21.67
C GLY A 570 4.00 8.04 -22.95
N ALA A 571 3.50 6.85 -23.31
CA ALA A 571 3.88 6.12 -24.53
C ALA A 571 3.56 6.91 -25.82
N VAL A 572 2.36 7.47 -25.90
CA VAL A 572 1.96 8.31 -27.04
C VAL A 572 2.85 9.55 -27.12
N THR A 573 3.15 10.19 -25.98
CA THR A 573 4.08 11.33 -25.93
C THR A 573 5.46 10.95 -26.45
N GLY A 574 5.99 9.82 -25.99
CA GLY A 574 7.27 9.29 -26.46
C GLY A 574 7.26 8.95 -27.94
N ARG A 575 6.20 8.26 -28.44
CA ARG A 575 6.06 7.92 -29.86
C ARG A 575 6.03 9.15 -30.77
N ILE A 576 5.34 10.22 -30.33
CA ILE A 576 5.31 11.52 -31.05
C ILE A 576 6.72 12.09 -31.18
N ILE A 577 7.50 12.14 -30.09
CA ILE A 577 8.88 12.66 -30.11
C ILE A 577 9.78 11.75 -30.95
N GLY A 578 9.61 10.42 -30.85
CA GLY A 578 10.35 9.46 -31.67
C GLY A 578 10.09 9.63 -33.19
N LEU A 579 8.83 9.84 -33.58
CA LEU A 579 8.47 10.13 -34.98
C LEU A 579 9.03 11.47 -35.46
N VAL A 580 9.07 12.50 -34.63
CA VAL A 580 9.72 13.77 -34.93
C VAL A 580 11.21 13.55 -35.19
N MET A 581 11.86 12.76 -34.32
CA MET A 581 13.28 12.42 -34.50
C MET A 581 13.52 11.59 -35.77
N GLN A 582 12.65 10.63 -36.07
CA GLN A 582 12.70 9.85 -37.32
C GLN A 582 12.55 10.77 -38.57
N TYR A 583 11.61 11.70 -38.53
CA TYR A 583 11.42 12.70 -39.55
C TYR A 583 12.68 13.55 -39.77
N LEU A 584 13.31 14.01 -38.71
CA LEU A 584 14.52 14.85 -38.77
C LEU A 584 15.72 14.06 -39.31
N THR A 585 15.92 12.82 -38.84
CA THR A 585 17.05 11.96 -39.35
C THR A 585 16.89 11.58 -40.81
N LEU A 586 15.67 11.32 -41.29
CA LEU A 586 15.39 11.00 -42.68
C LEU A 586 15.51 12.23 -43.60
N THR A 587 15.10 13.42 -43.13
CA THR A 587 15.09 14.64 -43.90
C THR A 587 16.49 15.30 -43.99
N TYR A 588 17.26 15.23 -42.89
CA TYR A 588 18.57 15.90 -42.79
C TYR A 588 19.70 14.94 -42.36
N PRO A 589 19.98 13.87 -43.15
CA PRO A 589 20.93 12.83 -42.73
C PRO A 589 22.39 13.32 -42.63
N THR A 590 22.74 14.40 -43.28
CA THR A 590 24.09 14.99 -43.30
C THR A 590 24.32 16.08 -42.23
N ALA A 591 23.26 16.49 -41.51
CA ALA A 591 23.38 17.52 -40.49
C ALA A 591 23.97 16.95 -39.21
N TRP A 592 24.88 17.69 -38.57
CA TRP A 592 25.29 17.36 -37.21
C TRP A 592 24.11 17.55 -36.22
N PRO A 593 23.75 16.57 -35.36
CA PRO A 593 24.50 15.35 -34.97
C PRO A 593 24.09 14.07 -35.72
N PHE A 594 23.24 14.13 -36.77
CA PHE A 594 22.67 12.96 -37.46
C PHE A 594 23.65 12.21 -38.33
N THR A 595 24.87 12.74 -38.51
CA THR A 595 25.95 12.02 -39.26
C THR A 595 26.29 10.66 -38.64
N ALA A 596 26.01 10.45 -37.32
CA ALA A 596 26.17 9.16 -36.67
C ALA A 596 25.21 8.08 -37.22
N CYS A 597 24.10 8.50 -37.87
CA CYS A 597 23.10 7.61 -38.44
C CYS A 597 23.44 7.11 -39.86
N ALA A 598 24.53 7.60 -40.50
CA ALA A 598 24.81 7.32 -41.89
C ALA A 598 24.98 5.83 -42.20
N GLU A 599 25.57 5.07 -41.32
CA GLU A 599 25.79 3.63 -41.43
C GLU A 599 24.49 2.83 -41.26
N ASP A 600 23.66 3.20 -40.32
CA ASP A 600 22.37 2.56 -40.04
C ASP A 600 21.35 2.83 -41.13
N LEU A 601 21.28 4.08 -41.64
CA LEU A 601 20.43 4.43 -42.76
C LEU A 601 20.82 3.64 -44.04
N ALA A 602 22.13 3.43 -44.29
CA ALA A 602 22.61 2.69 -45.44
C ALA A 602 22.32 1.17 -45.35
N THR A 603 22.31 0.61 -44.15
CA THR A 603 22.16 -0.83 -43.94
C THR A 603 20.73 -1.27 -43.69
N ARG A 604 19.94 -0.46 -42.96
CA ARG A 604 18.61 -0.82 -42.46
C ARG A 604 17.49 0.14 -42.89
N GLY A 605 17.82 1.29 -43.49
CA GLY A 605 16.85 2.32 -43.86
C GLY A 605 16.31 3.16 -42.68
N GLU A 606 16.60 2.79 -41.44
CA GLU A 606 16.14 3.48 -40.24
C GLU A 606 17.27 3.63 -39.22
N CYS A 607 17.36 4.83 -38.62
CA CYS A 607 18.31 5.12 -37.54
C CYS A 607 17.63 5.10 -36.15
N VAL A 608 16.51 5.75 -36.04
CA VAL A 608 15.77 5.93 -34.78
C VAL A 608 14.58 4.99 -34.73
N ILE A 609 14.37 4.30 -33.60
CA ILE A 609 13.23 3.40 -33.36
C ILE A 609 12.18 4.13 -32.52
N PRO A 610 11.04 4.60 -33.08
CA PRO A 610 10.01 5.31 -32.34
C PRO A 610 9.38 4.50 -31.20
N GLY A 611 9.41 3.14 -31.28
CA GLY A 611 8.96 2.25 -30.21
C GLY A 611 9.74 2.38 -28.91
N VAL A 612 11.06 2.60 -29.00
CA VAL A 612 11.93 2.84 -27.84
C VAL A 612 11.53 4.13 -27.11
N TYR A 613 11.28 5.19 -27.88
CA TYR A 613 10.79 6.47 -27.32
C TYR A 613 9.44 6.30 -26.64
N ALA A 614 8.58 5.44 -27.19
CA ALA A 614 7.29 5.13 -26.55
C ALA A 614 7.49 4.43 -25.20
N ILE A 615 8.43 3.51 -25.04
CA ILE A 615 8.72 2.85 -23.76
C ILE A 615 9.33 3.82 -22.75
N VAL A 616 10.29 4.63 -23.18
CA VAL A 616 10.89 5.68 -22.32
C VAL A 616 9.82 6.67 -21.86
N GLY A 617 8.95 7.08 -22.79
CA GLY A 617 7.81 7.94 -22.47
C GLY A 617 6.79 7.29 -21.56
N ALA A 618 6.51 5.99 -21.73
CA ALA A 618 5.60 5.21 -20.87
C ALA A 618 6.07 5.20 -19.41
N ALA A 619 7.36 4.92 -19.19
CA ALA A 619 7.97 4.97 -17.86
C ALA A 619 7.86 6.39 -17.25
N ALA A 620 8.22 7.41 -18.02
CA ALA A 620 8.16 8.80 -17.60
C ALA A 620 6.74 9.29 -17.28
N GLY A 621 5.75 8.94 -18.11
CA GLY A 621 4.33 9.29 -17.88
C GLY A 621 3.75 8.61 -16.64
N LEU A 622 4.11 7.35 -16.41
CA LEU A 622 3.69 6.63 -15.21
C LEU A 622 4.33 7.22 -13.94
N THR A 623 5.62 7.61 -14.00
CA THR A 623 6.29 8.35 -12.92
C THR A 623 5.61 9.70 -12.65
N GLY A 624 5.22 10.42 -13.70
CA GLY A 624 4.48 11.68 -13.58
C GLY A 624 3.16 11.55 -12.82
N VAL A 625 2.50 10.40 -12.89
CA VAL A 625 1.22 10.13 -12.19
C VAL A 625 1.44 9.56 -10.79
N THR A 626 2.35 8.57 -10.64
CA THR A 626 2.49 7.79 -9.40
C THR A 626 3.62 8.25 -8.48
N ARG A 627 4.60 8.99 -9.00
CA ARG A 627 5.85 9.38 -8.32
C ARG A 627 6.80 8.22 -8.00
N THR A 628 6.48 7.00 -8.42
CA THR A 628 7.40 5.86 -8.31
C THR A 628 8.54 5.99 -9.34
N THR A 629 9.73 5.51 -9.00
CA THR A 629 10.95 5.70 -9.80
C THR A 629 11.69 4.39 -10.08
N VAL A 630 12.39 3.85 -9.09
CA VAL A 630 13.28 2.69 -9.26
C VAL A 630 12.51 1.45 -9.70
N SER A 631 11.35 1.20 -9.11
CA SER A 631 10.52 0.06 -9.47
C SER A 631 10.07 0.10 -10.94
N LEU A 632 9.75 1.30 -11.47
CA LEU A 632 9.32 1.45 -12.86
C LEU A 632 10.45 1.19 -13.85
N VAL A 633 11.67 1.68 -13.56
CA VAL A 633 12.84 1.37 -14.39
C VAL A 633 13.05 -0.14 -14.50
N VAL A 634 12.96 -0.85 -13.36
CA VAL A 634 13.13 -2.31 -13.35
C VAL A 634 11.97 -3.03 -14.04
N ILE A 635 10.71 -2.57 -13.88
CA ILE A 635 9.56 -3.12 -14.61
C ILE A 635 9.78 -2.98 -16.12
N MET A 636 10.21 -1.81 -16.61
CA MET A 636 10.46 -1.61 -18.04
C MET A 636 11.63 -2.44 -18.55
N PHE A 637 12.68 -2.61 -17.76
CA PHE A 637 13.78 -3.50 -18.06
C PHE A 637 13.32 -4.97 -18.19
N GLU A 638 12.55 -5.47 -17.23
CA GLU A 638 12.01 -6.84 -17.30
C GLU A 638 11.02 -7.02 -18.48
N LEU A 639 10.33 -5.95 -18.86
CA LEU A 639 9.40 -5.95 -19.98
C LEU A 639 10.09 -6.01 -21.35
N THR A 640 11.23 -5.32 -21.49
CA THR A 640 11.99 -5.22 -22.76
C THR A 640 13.05 -6.31 -22.91
N TYR A 641 13.37 -7.04 -21.86
CA TYR A 641 14.49 -8.00 -21.79
C TYR A 641 15.84 -7.41 -22.24
N SER A 642 15.98 -6.10 -22.30
CA SER A 642 17.19 -5.41 -22.75
C SER A 642 17.73 -4.48 -21.68
N LEU A 643 19.01 -4.62 -21.36
CA LEU A 643 19.75 -3.71 -20.47
C LEU A 643 20.15 -2.41 -21.17
N THR A 644 20.20 -2.41 -22.50
CA THR A 644 20.71 -1.30 -23.31
C THR A 644 19.98 0.01 -23.01
N TYR A 645 18.65 -0.03 -22.90
CA TYR A 645 17.83 1.17 -22.69
C TYR A 645 17.62 1.55 -21.23
N THR A 646 18.26 0.85 -20.29
CA THR A 646 18.10 1.14 -18.86
C THR A 646 18.53 2.58 -18.51
N VAL A 647 19.65 3.05 -19.05
CA VAL A 647 20.16 4.41 -18.79
C VAL A 647 19.23 5.50 -19.35
N PRO A 648 18.78 5.44 -20.61
CA PRO A 648 17.76 6.35 -21.14
C PRO A 648 16.48 6.39 -20.28
N ILE A 649 15.96 5.22 -19.88
CA ILE A 649 14.77 5.13 -19.02
C ILE A 649 15.01 5.78 -17.66
N MET A 650 16.18 5.52 -17.03
CA MET A 650 16.55 6.12 -15.73
C MET A 650 16.57 7.66 -15.82
N ILE A 651 17.20 8.21 -16.84
CA ILE A 651 17.28 9.66 -17.06
C ILE A 651 15.87 10.25 -17.25
N ALA A 652 15.07 9.66 -18.12
CA ALA A 652 13.72 10.14 -18.39
C ALA A 652 12.81 10.07 -17.16
N VAL A 653 12.87 9.01 -16.36
CA VAL A 653 12.13 8.84 -15.12
C VAL A 653 12.54 9.89 -14.08
N MET A 654 13.85 10.16 -13.92
CA MET A 654 14.33 11.19 -12.99
C MET A 654 13.85 12.59 -13.39
N VAL A 655 13.97 12.93 -14.68
CA VAL A 655 13.49 14.21 -15.21
C VAL A 655 11.97 14.33 -15.05
N ALA A 656 11.22 13.25 -15.35
CA ALA A 656 9.78 13.24 -15.19
C ALA A 656 9.37 13.48 -13.74
N LYS A 657 10.07 12.86 -12.79
CA LYS A 657 9.84 13.09 -11.36
C LYS A 657 10.08 14.56 -10.97
N TRP A 658 11.22 15.13 -11.35
CA TRP A 658 11.53 16.54 -11.04
C TRP A 658 10.50 17.51 -11.62
N VAL A 659 10.10 17.31 -12.88
CA VAL A 659 9.09 18.16 -13.53
C VAL A 659 7.73 18.01 -12.86
N ALA A 660 7.36 16.78 -12.47
CA ALA A 660 6.10 16.52 -11.83
C ALA A 660 6.05 17.06 -10.39
N ASP A 661 7.15 16.97 -9.62
CA ASP A 661 7.26 17.54 -8.27
C ASP A 661 7.30 19.06 -8.30
N TRP A 662 7.85 19.66 -9.37
CA TRP A 662 7.81 21.11 -9.58
C TRP A 662 6.40 21.65 -9.89
N THR A 663 5.56 20.84 -10.58
CA THR A 663 4.19 21.21 -10.93
C THR A 663 3.22 20.95 -9.79
N PHE A 664 3.30 19.78 -9.15
CA PHE A 664 2.42 19.32 -8.05
C PHE A 664 3.19 18.34 -7.17
N VAL A 665 3.19 18.57 -5.86
CA VAL A 665 4.10 17.85 -4.93
C VAL A 665 3.77 16.38 -4.75
N GLU A 666 2.49 15.95 -4.84
CA GLU A 666 2.05 14.61 -4.42
C GLU A 666 1.63 13.70 -5.58
N GLY A 667 1.81 12.38 -5.39
CA GLY A 667 1.36 11.35 -6.31
C GLY A 667 -0.15 11.07 -6.23
N ILE A 668 -0.72 10.45 -7.27
CA ILE A 668 -2.17 10.18 -7.35
C ILE A 668 -2.69 9.35 -6.17
N TYR A 669 -1.89 8.42 -5.63
CA TYR A 669 -2.32 7.55 -4.53
C TYR A 669 -2.35 8.28 -3.20
N ASP A 670 -1.39 9.16 -2.92
CA ASP A 670 -1.35 9.96 -1.71
C ASP A 670 -2.48 10.99 -1.71
N LEU A 671 -2.71 11.67 -2.84
CA LEU A 671 -3.87 12.56 -3.04
C LEU A 671 -5.22 11.84 -2.86
N LEU A 672 -5.33 10.57 -3.24
CA LEU A 672 -6.54 9.78 -3.02
C LEU A 672 -6.72 9.39 -1.55
N ILE A 673 -5.63 9.09 -0.83
CA ILE A 673 -5.65 8.81 0.61
C ILE A 673 -6.17 10.05 1.35
N ASP A 674 -5.64 11.24 1.04
CA ASP A 674 -6.05 12.50 1.65
C ASP A 674 -7.48 12.87 1.31
N MET A 675 -7.87 12.72 0.05
CA MET A 675 -9.25 12.97 -0.39
C MET A 675 -10.27 12.06 0.31
N GLN A 676 -9.89 10.84 0.69
CA GLN A 676 -10.75 9.90 1.41
C GLN A 676 -10.64 10.06 2.93
N MET A 677 -9.74 10.93 3.42
CA MET A 677 -9.45 11.16 4.83
C MET A 677 -9.07 9.88 5.58
N TYR A 678 -8.28 9.01 4.93
CA TYR A 678 -7.76 7.85 5.62
C TYR A 678 -6.67 8.27 6.62
N PRO A 679 -6.62 7.64 7.80
CA PRO A 679 -5.62 7.96 8.82
C PRO A 679 -4.26 7.33 8.43
N TYR A 680 -3.56 7.95 7.51
CA TYR A 680 -2.26 7.52 7.00
C TYR A 680 -1.17 8.50 7.43
N LEU A 681 -0.06 7.99 7.96
CA LEU A 681 1.12 8.77 8.31
C LEU A 681 2.22 8.44 7.28
N ASP A 682 2.60 9.41 6.46
CA ASP A 682 3.67 9.19 5.49
C ASP A 682 5.05 9.24 6.19
N ALA A 683 5.78 8.13 6.06
CA ALA A 683 7.13 8.00 6.62
C ALA A 683 8.21 8.71 5.79
N ARG A 684 7.87 9.20 4.59
CA ARG A 684 8.82 9.81 3.65
C ARG A 684 8.78 11.33 3.69
N LYS A 685 7.68 11.89 4.22
CA LYS A 685 7.48 13.33 4.28
C LYS A 685 8.21 13.90 5.49
N GLU A 686 9.08 14.87 5.25
CA GLU A 686 9.75 15.65 6.30
C GLU A 686 8.88 16.85 6.62
N TYR A 687 8.60 17.07 7.89
CA TYR A 687 7.80 18.19 8.38
C TYR A 687 8.67 19.17 9.16
N ALA A 688 8.47 20.46 8.92
CA ALA A 688 9.06 21.52 9.74
C ALA A 688 8.18 21.73 10.99
N HIS A 689 8.54 21.10 12.11
CA HIS A 689 7.78 21.17 13.33
C HIS A 689 7.92 22.53 14.02
N THR A 690 6.78 23.16 14.31
CA THR A 690 6.70 24.44 15.02
C THR A 690 6.27 24.28 16.48
N ALA A 691 5.62 23.15 16.83
CA ALA A 691 5.15 22.82 18.16
C ALA A 691 6.14 21.90 18.91
N THR A 692 6.08 21.91 20.25
CA THR A 692 6.79 20.95 21.10
C THR A 692 5.91 19.72 21.37
N VAL A 693 6.52 18.61 21.80
CA VAL A 693 5.79 17.40 22.19
C VAL A 693 4.75 17.70 23.28
N GLN A 694 5.05 18.65 24.17
CA GLN A 694 4.16 19.06 25.25
C GLN A 694 2.91 19.80 24.75
N ASP A 695 2.97 20.49 23.60
CA ASP A 695 1.84 21.23 23.04
C ASP A 695 0.81 20.30 22.40
N LEU A 696 1.25 19.12 21.94
CA LEU A 696 0.38 18.08 21.38
C LEU A 696 -0.28 17.20 22.45
N ALA A 697 0.21 17.25 23.70
CA ALA A 697 -0.30 16.40 24.77
C ALA A 697 -1.76 16.72 25.13
N GLU A 698 -2.59 15.72 25.14
CA GLU A 698 -3.98 15.76 25.59
C GLU A 698 -3.98 15.72 27.12
N LYS A 699 -4.03 16.90 27.75
CA LYS A 699 -3.95 17.04 29.23
C LYS A 699 -5.26 16.74 29.93
N ASP A 700 -6.40 17.04 29.28
CA ASP A 700 -7.74 16.84 29.81
C ASP A 700 -8.34 15.46 29.47
N HIS A 701 -7.48 14.49 29.16
CA HIS A 701 -7.90 13.14 28.82
C HIS A 701 -8.39 12.38 30.06
N ALA A 702 -9.49 11.62 29.92
CA ALA A 702 -10.05 10.84 31.02
C ALA A 702 -9.04 9.75 31.49
N THR A 703 -8.77 9.70 32.79
CA THR A 703 -7.85 8.75 33.41
C THR A 703 -8.58 7.82 34.39
N ILE A 704 -7.99 6.67 34.70
CA ILE A 704 -8.45 5.74 35.73
C ILE A 704 -7.48 5.88 36.91
N ASP A 705 -8.00 6.30 38.07
CA ASP A 705 -7.22 6.43 39.30
C ASP A 705 -7.36 5.15 40.14
N LEU A 706 -6.23 4.54 40.53
CA LEU A 706 -6.22 3.31 41.30
C LEU A 706 -6.61 3.57 42.78
N ASP A 707 -6.43 4.79 43.26
CA ASP A 707 -6.72 5.16 44.68
C ASP A 707 -8.20 5.43 44.88
N GLN A 708 -9.00 5.54 43.77
CA GLN A 708 -10.44 5.73 43.84
C GLN A 708 -11.21 4.43 43.54
N PRO A 709 -12.40 4.22 44.13
CA PRO A 709 -13.23 3.07 43.76
C PRO A 709 -13.75 3.20 42.32
N ASN A 710 -13.27 2.35 41.43
CA ASN A 710 -13.72 2.29 40.03
C ASN A 710 -14.91 1.34 39.92
N THR A 711 -16.13 1.85 39.82
CA THR A 711 -17.34 1.03 39.65
C THR A 711 -17.65 0.81 38.19
N VAL A 712 -18.42 -0.25 37.85
CA VAL A 712 -18.86 -0.55 36.48
C VAL A 712 -19.59 0.63 35.87
N ALA A 713 -20.47 1.33 36.64
CA ALA A 713 -21.18 2.52 36.17
C ALA A 713 -20.23 3.64 35.73
N MET A 714 -19.23 3.94 36.56
CA MET A 714 -18.23 4.98 36.30
C MET A 714 -17.38 4.64 35.07
N LEU A 715 -17.04 3.36 34.88
CA LEU A 715 -16.27 2.92 33.72
C LEU A 715 -17.07 3.02 32.42
N TYR A 716 -18.38 2.70 32.43
CA TYR A 716 -19.28 2.95 31.29
C TYR A 716 -19.44 4.43 30.97
N GLU A 717 -19.53 5.28 32.00
CA GLU A 717 -19.59 6.74 31.79
C GLU A 717 -18.30 7.27 31.14
N LYS A 718 -17.11 6.88 31.67
CA LYS A 718 -15.82 7.24 31.07
C LYS A 718 -15.71 6.74 29.62
N LEU A 719 -16.16 5.51 29.33
CA LEU A 719 -16.16 4.95 27.99
C LEU A 719 -17.08 5.72 27.04
N ASN A 720 -18.29 6.09 27.50
CA ASN A 720 -19.21 6.90 26.69
C ASN A 720 -18.65 8.30 26.43
N ASN A 721 -17.96 8.91 27.40
CA ASN A 721 -17.31 10.21 27.23
C ASN A 721 -16.20 10.17 26.18
N ILE A 722 -15.32 9.17 26.19
CA ILE A 722 -14.29 8.99 25.14
C ILE A 722 -14.91 8.76 23.76
N VAL A 723 -15.98 7.95 23.68
CA VAL A 723 -16.71 7.74 22.44
C VAL A 723 -17.34 9.04 21.93
N SER A 724 -17.89 9.86 22.83
CA SER A 724 -18.48 11.16 22.46
C SER A 724 -17.43 12.16 21.95
N MET A 725 -16.21 12.11 22.50
CA MET A 725 -15.06 12.90 22.04
C MET A 725 -14.47 12.41 20.69
N GLY A 726 -14.97 11.31 20.12
CA GLY A 726 -14.49 10.77 18.86
C GLY A 726 -13.27 9.85 18.93
N TYR A 727 -12.75 9.57 20.13
CA TYR A 727 -11.61 8.68 20.36
C TYR A 727 -11.99 7.20 20.56
N GLY A 728 -13.26 6.83 20.38
CA GLY A 728 -13.86 5.58 20.83
C GLY A 728 -13.16 4.28 20.40
N GLU A 729 -12.42 4.27 19.28
CA GLU A 729 -11.79 3.06 18.76
C GLU A 729 -10.26 3.03 19.00
N ASP A 730 -9.59 4.17 18.93
CA ASP A 730 -8.14 4.30 19.13
C ASP A 730 -7.75 4.93 20.46
N GLY A 731 -8.72 5.41 21.23
CA GLY A 731 -8.51 5.98 22.57
C GLY A 731 -8.35 4.91 23.64
N GLY A 732 -8.05 5.38 24.87
CA GLY A 732 -7.97 4.54 26.05
C GLY A 732 -7.72 5.38 27.28
N PHE A 733 -7.43 4.74 28.39
CA PHE A 733 -7.33 5.38 29.70
C PHE A 733 -5.96 5.12 30.31
N PRO A 734 -5.15 6.15 30.55
CA PRO A 734 -3.99 6.06 31.42
C PRO A 734 -4.46 5.67 32.83
N ILE A 735 -3.76 4.72 33.43
CA ILE A 735 -4.01 4.23 34.76
C ILE A 735 -2.98 4.87 35.68
N LEU A 736 -3.45 5.61 36.69
CA LEU A 736 -2.64 6.43 37.56
C LEU A 736 -2.76 5.97 39.00
N SER A 737 -1.72 6.23 39.78
CA SER A 737 -1.66 6.03 41.23
C SER A 737 -1.12 7.28 41.93
N ARG A 738 -1.10 7.28 43.27
CA ARG A 738 -0.66 8.39 44.10
C ARG A 738 -1.42 9.69 43.77
N GLU A 739 -2.72 9.67 43.97
CA GLU A 739 -3.62 10.80 43.71
C GLU A 739 -3.61 11.27 42.26
N GLY A 740 -3.50 10.31 41.31
CA GLY A 740 -3.54 10.59 39.88
C GLY A 740 -2.26 11.21 39.31
N GLN A 741 -1.10 11.06 39.96
CA GLN A 741 0.13 11.69 39.52
C GLN A 741 1.10 10.75 38.82
N VAL A 742 1.13 9.44 39.17
CA VAL A 742 2.13 8.50 38.64
C VAL A 742 1.48 7.52 37.67
N LEU A 743 2.05 7.39 36.47
CA LEU A 743 1.60 6.45 35.46
C LEU A 743 1.97 5.01 35.81
N GLU A 744 0.97 4.14 35.95
CA GLU A 744 1.12 2.72 36.27
C GLU A 744 0.83 1.80 35.08
N GLY A 745 0.04 2.27 34.15
CA GLY A 745 -0.33 1.48 32.97
C GLY A 745 -1.28 2.22 32.04
N TYR A 746 -1.76 1.49 31.03
CA TYR A 746 -2.72 1.99 30.08
C TYR A 746 -3.70 0.89 29.68
N ILE A 747 -4.99 1.21 29.56
CA ILE A 747 -6.00 0.31 29.04
C ILE A 747 -6.71 0.96 27.85
N ALA A 748 -6.77 0.30 26.69
CA ALA A 748 -7.47 0.86 25.56
C ALA A 748 -9.00 0.71 25.72
N SER A 749 -9.75 1.60 25.07
CA SER A 749 -11.23 1.62 25.14
C SER A 749 -11.86 0.32 24.65
N SER A 750 -11.30 -0.32 23.64
CA SER A 750 -11.75 -1.61 23.11
C SER A 750 -11.57 -2.75 24.12
N GLU A 751 -10.46 -2.79 24.84
CA GLU A 751 -10.16 -3.77 25.86
C GLU A 751 -11.05 -3.58 27.10
N LEU A 752 -11.26 -2.32 27.51
CA LEU A 752 -12.17 -2.00 28.61
C LEU A 752 -13.62 -2.37 28.27
N SER A 753 -14.10 -2.01 27.06
CA SER A 753 -15.43 -2.39 26.59
C SER A 753 -15.62 -3.90 26.58
N HIS A 754 -14.62 -4.65 26.09
CA HIS A 754 -14.66 -6.10 26.07
C HIS A 754 -14.68 -6.72 27.47
N ALA A 755 -13.88 -6.19 28.39
CA ALA A 755 -13.86 -6.65 29.78
C ALA A 755 -15.23 -6.43 30.46
N LEU A 756 -15.84 -5.27 30.25
CA LEU A 756 -17.18 -4.97 30.73
C LEU A 756 -18.26 -5.87 30.10
N ASP A 757 -18.18 -6.12 28.80
CA ASP A 757 -19.09 -7.02 28.09
C ASP A 757 -18.96 -8.47 28.58
N GLN A 758 -17.74 -8.94 28.90
CA GLN A 758 -17.55 -10.26 29.51
C GLN A 758 -18.16 -10.35 30.89
N LEU A 759 -17.97 -9.31 31.69
CA LEU A 759 -18.56 -9.23 33.02
C LEU A 759 -20.10 -9.27 32.95
N GLN A 760 -20.67 -8.53 31.97
CA GLN A 760 -22.13 -8.52 31.78
C GLN A 760 -22.66 -9.88 31.32
N ARG A 761 -22.02 -10.53 30.37
CA ARG A 761 -22.40 -11.90 29.93
C ARG A 761 -22.33 -12.91 31.08
N HIS A 762 -21.40 -12.74 31.99
CA HIS A 762 -21.32 -13.62 33.15
C HIS A 762 -22.51 -13.39 34.09
N PHE A 763 -22.89 -12.13 34.35
CA PHE A 763 -24.08 -11.85 35.13
C PHE A 763 -25.35 -12.42 34.48
N ASP A 764 -25.48 -12.33 33.16
CA ASP A 764 -26.64 -12.87 32.44
C ASP A 764 -26.67 -14.42 32.40
N ALA A 765 -25.51 -15.07 32.50
CA ALA A 765 -25.38 -16.54 32.57
C ALA A 765 -25.46 -17.08 34.02
N SER A 766 -25.37 -16.22 35.04
CA SER A 766 -25.43 -16.63 36.44
C SER A 766 -26.83 -17.12 36.82
N PRO A 767 -26.98 -18.27 37.51
CA PRO A 767 -28.26 -18.78 37.96
C PRO A 767 -28.89 -17.91 39.09
N TYR A 768 -28.08 -17.02 39.68
CA TYR A 768 -28.56 -16.08 40.72
C TYR A 768 -28.74 -14.70 40.12
N PRO A 769 -29.97 -14.15 40.04
CA PRO A 769 -30.21 -12.83 39.51
C PRO A 769 -29.63 -11.75 40.42
N VAL A 770 -28.56 -11.09 39.99
CA VAL A 770 -28.01 -9.89 40.63
C VAL A 770 -28.83 -8.70 40.18
N SER A 771 -29.24 -7.81 41.10
CA SER A 771 -30.01 -6.61 40.75
C SER A 771 -29.20 -5.68 39.84
N GLN A 772 -29.88 -4.91 39.01
CA GLN A 772 -29.20 -4.00 38.06
C GLN A 772 -28.34 -2.97 38.79
N GLN A 773 -28.77 -2.52 39.95
CA GLN A 773 -28.03 -1.57 40.77
C GLN A 773 -26.74 -2.18 41.34
N GLU A 774 -26.80 -3.40 41.89
CA GLU A 774 -25.59 -4.12 42.36
C GLU A 774 -24.59 -4.41 41.28
N ARG A 775 -25.03 -4.66 40.02
CA ARG A 775 -24.15 -4.82 38.88
C ARG A 775 -23.41 -3.53 38.55
N LEU A 776 -24.08 -2.38 38.62
CA LEU A 776 -23.50 -1.07 38.31
C LEU A 776 -22.54 -0.59 39.40
N ASP A 777 -22.84 -0.90 40.67
CA ASP A 777 -22.06 -0.48 41.84
C ASP A 777 -20.85 -1.42 42.13
N MET A 778 -20.71 -2.53 41.32
CA MET A 778 -19.62 -3.48 41.53
C MET A 778 -18.25 -2.82 41.28
N PRO A 779 -17.29 -2.96 42.23
CA PRO A 779 -15.95 -2.41 42.06
C PRO A 779 -15.12 -3.26 41.07
N CYS A 780 -14.35 -2.59 40.20
CA CYS A 780 -13.42 -3.17 39.23
C CYS A 780 -11.96 -2.87 39.61
N TYR A 781 -11.08 -3.83 39.40
CA TYR A 781 -9.69 -3.77 39.81
C TYR A 781 -8.76 -3.84 38.59
N PHE A 782 -7.70 -2.99 38.60
CA PHE A 782 -6.73 -2.88 37.50
C PHE A 782 -5.30 -3.27 37.89
N ASN A 783 -5.02 -3.29 39.22
CA ASN A 783 -3.74 -3.77 39.77
C ASN A 783 -3.99 -4.32 41.17
N ARG A 784 -4.01 -5.64 41.32
CA ARG A 784 -4.33 -6.34 42.58
C ARG A 784 -3.34 -6.09 43.67
N THR A 785 -2.05 -6.04 43.36
CA THR A 785 -0.98 -5.87 44.35
C THR A 785 -1.08 -4.49 45.00
N LYS A 786 -1.30 -3.45 44.18
CA LYS A 786 -1.41 -2.07 44.70
C LYS A 786 -2.77 -1.74 45.30
N GLN A 787 -3.83 -2.48 44.93
CA GLN A 787 -5.16 -2.31 45.49
C GLN A 787 -5.42 -3.19 46.70
N GLY A 788 -4.36 -3.80 47.27
CA GLY A 788 -4.42 -4.51 48.55
C GLY A 788 -5.16 -5.86 48.54
N LEU A 789 -5.41 -6.42 47.34
CA LEU A 789 -6.12 -7.69 47.16
C LEU A 789 -5.19 -8.93 47.22
N LEU A 790 -3.89 -8.74 47.09
CA LEU A 790 -2.86 -9.74 47.32
C LEU A 790 -1.93 -9.21 48.41
N PRO A 791 -1.63 -10.00 49.45
CA PRO A 791 -0.59 -9.63 50.42
C PRO A 791 0.71 -9.39 49.67
N GLU A 792 1.41 -8.30 50.00
CA GLU A 792 2.79 -8.11 49.60
C GLU A 792 3.51 -9.39 49.98
N ALA A 793 4.14 -10.08 49.06
CA ALA A 793 4.90 -11.29 49.32
C ALA A 793 6.09 -10.90 50.22
N GLU A 794 5.90 -10.99 51.52
CA GLU A 794 7.02 -11.13 52.45
C GLU A 794 7.81 -12.37 51.99
N ASP A 795 9.11 -12.25 51.92
CA ASP A 795 10.11 -13.17 51.42
C ASP A 795 10.11 -14.56 52.06
N ASP A 796 8.99 -15.29 52.05
CA ASP A 796 8.92 -16.70 52.43
C ASP A 796 8.75 -17.60 51.20
N ASN A 797 9.87 -17.68 50.47
CA ASN A 797 9.99 -18.48 49.22
C ASN A 797 9.96 -20.00 49.43
N ASP A 798 9.83 -20.54 50.62
CA ASP A 798 9.97 -21.99 50.87
C ASP A 798 8.66 -22.78 50.88
N ASP A 799 7.54 -22.18 51.19
CA ASP A 799 6.25 -22.91 51.27
C ASP A 799 5.46 -22.99 49.96
N LEU A 800 5.63 -22.02 49.04
CA LEU A 800 5.00 -22.05 47.74
C LEU A 800 5.65 -23.10 46.79
N VAL A 801 6.97 -23.26 46.92
CA VAL A 801 7.74 -24.28 46.18
C VAL A 801 7.36 -25.69 46.63
N ARG A 802 7.03 -25.90 47.92
CA ARG A 802 6.59 -27.21 48.43
C ARG A 802 5.21 -27.61 47.92
N ARG A 803 4.26 -26.71 47.77
CA ARG A 803 2.91 -26.98 47.21
C ARG A 803 2.90 -27.26 45.72
N LEU A 804 3.83 -26.69 44.96
CA LEU A 804 3.98 -26.93 43.52
C LEU A 804 4.71 -28.25 43.19
N MET A 805 5.46 -28.82 44.13
CA MET A 805 6.17 -30.10 43.92
C MET A 805 5.33 -31.36 44.20
N THR A 806 4.12 -31.24 44.72
CA THR A 806 3.28 -32.39 45.08
C THR A 806 2.11 -32.64 44.12
N ALA A 807 2.02 -31.92 42.98
CA ALA A 807 1.01 -32.18 41.95
C ALA A 807 1.45 -33.26 40.96
N PRO A 808 0.57 -34.23 40.63
CA PRO A 808 0.93 -35.38 39.76
C PRO A 808 1.07 -34.95 38.30
N ASN A 809 1.95 -35.71 37.60
CA ASN A 809 2.46 -35.47 36.26
C ASN A 809 1.36 -35.41 35.19
N SER A 810 1.59 -34.52 34.25
CA SER A 810 1.00 -34.27 32.94
C SER A 810 -0.37 -33.57 32.86
N PRO A 811 -0.41 -32.26 32.49
CA PRO A 811 -1.62 -31.62 32.03
C PRO A 811 -1.77 -31.76 30.53
N THR A 812 -2.86 -32.37 30.09
CA THR A 812 -3.40 -32.25 28.73
C THR A 812 -3.84 -30.83 28.43
N GLU A 813 -3.88 -30.46 27.14
CA GLU A 813 -4.19 -29.07 26.63
C GLU A 813 -5.52 -28.47 27.14
N GLU A 814 -6.41 -29.25 27.73
CA GLU A 814 -7.68 -28.80 28.32
C GLU A 814 -7.53 -28.12 29.68
N THR A 815 -6.46 -28.37 30.43
CA THR A 815 -6.26 -27.81 31.79
C THR A 815 -5.80 -26.35 31.78
N PHE A 816 -5.43 -25.77 30.63
CA PHE A 816 -5.09 -24.34 30.51
C PHE A 816 -6.32 -23.41 30.44
N ALA A 817 -7.48 -23.96 30.13
CA ALA A 817 -8.74 -23.21 30.18
C ALA A 817 -9.24 -23.01 31.63
N ASP A 818 -8.95 -23.95 32.52
CA ASP A 818 -9.49 -23.93 33.88
C ASP A 818 -8.67 -23.07 34.88
N THR A 819 -7.38 -22.78 34.58
CA THR A 819 -6.59 -21.88 35.47
C THR A 819 -6.96 -20.41 35.33
N GLN A 820 -7.74 -20.03 34.26
CA GLN A 820 -8.36 -18.70 34.16
C GLN A 820 -9.60 -18.55 35.06
N SER A 821 -10.08 -19.59 35.67
CA SER A 821 -11.31 -19.60 36.49
C SER A 821 -11.14 -19.16 37.95
N MET A 822 -9.93 -18.83 38.42
CA MET A 822 -9.70 -18.41 39.82
C MET A 822 -9.47 -16.92 40.01
N SER A 823 -9.40 -16.08 38.97
CA SER A 823 -9.42 -14.62 39.17
C SER A 823 -10.86 -14.14 39.30
N PRO A 824 -11.17 -13.27 40.31
CA PRO A 824 -12.50 -12.65 40.37
C PRO A 824 -12.78 -11.93 39.08
N MET A 825 -14.00 -12.08 38.55
CA MET A 825 -14.40 -11.62 37.25
C MET A 825 -14.34 -10.10 37.04
N ASN A 826 -14.26 -9.34 38.13
CA ASN A 826 -14.10 -7.89 38.14
C ASN A 826 -12.63 -7.44 38.14
N ASP A 827 -11.68 -8.37 37.89
CA ASP A 827 -10.27 -8.06 37.76
C ASP A 827 -9.90 -7.82 36.28
N PHE A 828 -9.62 -6.57 35.94
CA PHE A 828 -9.24 -6.14 34.60
C PHE A 828 -7.72 -5.99 34.40
N SER A 829 -6.91 -6.38 35.40
CA SER A 829 -5.44 -6.31 35.33
C SER A 829 -4.85 -7.05 34.11
N ALA A 830 -5.50 -8.14 33.67
CA ALA A 830 -5.11 -8.90 32.47
C ALA A 830 -5.20 -8.09 31.16
N TYR A 831 -6.00 -7.02 31.13
CA TYR A 831 -6.18 -6.17 29.94
C TYR A 831 -5.30 -4.90 29.95
N VAL A 832 -4.64 -4.63 31.08
CA VAL A 832 -3.79 -3.45 31.29
C VAL A 832 -2.43 -3.67 30.62
N ASP A 833 -1.98 -2.67 29.85
CA ASP A 833 -0.59 -2.55 29.45
C ASP A 833 0.21 -1.87 30.56
N GLN A 834 1.03 -2.65 31.28
CA GLN A 834 1.82 -2.19 32.43
C GLN A 834 3.12 -1.48 32.02
N ALA A 835 3.49 -1.49 30.73
CA ALA A 835 4.67 -0.85 30.20
C ALA A 835 4.35 -0.02 28.96
N PRO A 836 3.48 1.01 29.09
CA PRO A 836 3.13 1.88 27.98
C PRO A 836 4.35 2.64 27.47
N LEU A 837 4.36 2.97 26.16
CA LEU A 837 5.42 3.81 25.61
C LEU A 837 5.33 5.22 26.19
N THR A 838 6.47 5.73 26.62
CA THR A 838 6.55 7.03 27.29
C THR A 838 7.60 7.92 26.60
N ILE A 839 7.35 9.24 26.65
CA ILE A 839 8.27 10.26 26.12
C ILE A 839 8.36 11.44 27.10
N SER A 840 9.51 12.11 27.11
CA SER A 840 9.73 13.33 27.91
C SER A 840 9.07 14.54 27.24
N PRO A 841 8.55 15.54 27.97
CA PRO A 841 8.02 16.78 27.40
C PRO A 841 9.05 17.58 26.60
N ASN A 842 10.33 17.44 26.92
CA ASN A 842 11.44 18.12 26.25
C ASN A 842 12.02 17.32 25.06
N ALA A 843 11.41 16.19 24.68
CA ALA A 843 11.86 15.41 23.53
C ALA A 843 11.53 16.13 22.22
N SER A 844 12.28 15.84 21.16
CA SER A 844 12.02 16.41 19.85
C SER A 844 10.78 15.78 19.18
N MET A 845 10.11 16.55 18.33
CA MET A 845 8.98 16.06 17.54
C MET A 845 9.38 14.94 16.58
N GLU A 846 10.60 14.97 16.06
CA GLU A 846 11.16 13.94 15.19
C GLU A 846 11.20 12.58 15.92
N LEU A 847 11.60 12.58 17.20
CA LEU A 847 11.62 11.37 18.02
C LEU A 847 10.19 10.81 18.21
N LEU A 848 9.23 11.68 18.49
CA LEU A 848 7.80 11.30 18.59
C LEU A 848 7.30 10.72 17.25
N MET A 849 7.61 11.37 16.14
CA MET A 849 7.29 10.88 14.79
C MET A 849 7.90 9.49 14.55
N GLU A 850 9.17 9.28 14.89
CA GLU A 850 9.82 7.98 14.75
C GLU A 850 9.17 6.88 15.59
N MET A 851 8.69 7.20 16.80
CA MET A 851 7.96 6.24 17.62
C MET A 851 6.65 5.80 16.95
N PHE A 852 5.89 6.73 16.36
CA PHE A 852 4.68 6.38 15.61
C PHE A 852 4.97 5.65 14.29
N ILE A 853 6.02 6.02 13.59
CA ILE A 853 6.41 5.45 12.29
C ILE A 853 7.11 4.09 12.46
N LYS A 854 8.23 4.06 13.19
CA LYS A 854 9.11 2.87 13.27
C LYS A 854 8.60 1.81 14.24
N LEU A 855 8.07 2.22 15.40
CA LEU A 855 7.50 1.29 16.37
C LEU A 855 6.03 0.98 16.07
N GLY A 856 5.33 1.88 15.35
CA GLY A 856 3.91 1.74 15.05
C GLY A 856 3.05 1.88 16.31
N ALA A 857 3.41 2.81 17.18
CA ALA A 857 2.65 3.11 18.39
C ALA A 857 1.21 3.53 18.07
N ARG A 858 0.27 3.22 18.94
CA ARG A 858 -1.12 3.74 18.90
C ARG A 858 -1.22 5.04 19.68
N TYR A 859 -0.52 5.11 20.80
CA TYR A 859 -0.45 6.20 21.75
C TYR A 859 0.95 6.27 22.35
N VAL A 860 1.31 7.42 22.87
CA VAL A 860 2.53 7.65 23.66
C VAL A 860 2.15 8.50 24.86
N CYS A 861 2.52 8.06 26.05
CA CYS A 861 2.26 8.78 27.29
C CYS A 861 3.40 9.78 27.55
N LEU A 862 3.03 10.99 27.98
CA LEU A 862 3.98 12.04 28.32
C LEU A 862 4.24 12.01 29.80
N ILE A 863 5.51 11.79 30.19
CA ILE A 863 5.91 11.74 31.61
C ILE A 863 7.05 12.71 31.87
N HIS A 864 6.98 13.40 32.98
CA HIS A 864 8.06 14.21 33.51
C HIS A 864 9.18 13.30 34.06
N PRO A 865 10.47 13.73 34.08
CA PRO A 865 11.56 12.93 34.62
C PRO A 865 11.39 12.41 36.06
N ASP A 866 10.55 13.03 36.87
CA ASP A 866 10.15 12.60 38.21
C ASP A 866 9.01 11.55 38.23
N GLY A 867 8.58 11.06 37.08
CA GLY A 867 7.55 10.02 36.90
C GLY A 867 6.11 10.54 36.87
N ARG A 868 5.89 11.86 36.97
CA ARG A 868 4.54 12.44 36.91
C ARG A 868 3.97 12.38 35.49
N TYR A 869 2.72 11.95 35.40
CA TYR A 869 1.95 11.95 34.18
C TYR A 869 1.55 13.37 33.78
N LEU A 870 1.78 13.73 32.52
CA LEU A 870 1.45 15.05 31.98
C LEU A 870 0.34 15.01 30.91
N GLY A 871 0.17 13.87 30.22
CA GLY A 871 -0.82 13.71 29.18
C GLY A 871 -0.54 12.51 28.28
N VAL A 872 -1.38 12.29 27.31
CA VAL A 872 -1.23 11.25 26.30
C VAL A 872 -1.28 11.89 24.90
N ILE A 873 -0.57 11.31 23.96
CA ILE A 873 -0.62 11.71 22.56
C ILE A 873 -1.07 10.49 21.75
N HIS A 874 -2.24 10.59 21.14
CA HIS A 874 -2.75 9.56 20.24
C HIS A 874 -2.25 9.79 18.81
N LYS A 875 -2.09 8.73 18.03
CA LYS A 875 -1.69 8.82 16.61
C LYS A 875 -2.60 9.77 15.82
N ARG A 876 -3.86 9.81 16.14
CA ARG A 876 -4.87 10.66 15.50
C ARG A 876 -4.64 12.16 15.76
N THR A 877 -4.21 12.53 16.95
CA THR A 877 -3.88 13.91 17.33
C THR A 877 -2.65 14.38 16.55
N LEU A 878 -1.64 13.51 16.45
CA LEU A 878 -0.46 13.79 15.61
C LEU A 878 -0.86 14.00 14.14
N LEU A 879 -1.69 13.11 13.57
CA LEU A 879 -2.16 13.25 12.19
C LEU A 879 -2.94 14.55 11.94
N ALA A 880 -3.77 14.97 12.91
CA ALA A 880 -4.50 16.24 12.80
C ALA A 880 -3.55 17.44 12.85
N TYR A 881 -2.51 17.40 13.68
CA TYR A 881 -1.47 18.43 13.75
C TYR A 881 -0.68 18.52 12.43
N LEU A 882 -0.23 17.38 11.87
CA LEU A 882 0.53 17.35 10.62
C LEU A 882 -0.30 17.88 9.46
N LYS A 883 -1.59 17.53 9.40
CA LYS A 883 -2.50 18.07 8.38
C LYS A 883 -2.64 19.59 8.49
N HIS A 884 -2.68 20.14 9.68
CA HIS A 884 -2.71 21.58 9.88
C HIS A 884 -1.41 22.26 9.42
N LEU A 885 -0.26 21.60 9.59
CA LEU A 885 1.03 22.11 9.06
C LEU A 885 0.99 22.13 7.53
N ASP A 886 0.51 21.05 6.89
CA ASP A 886 0.38 20.99 5.42
C ASP A 886 -0.53 22.13 4.89
N GLU A 887 -1.66 22.39 5.57
CA GLU A 887 -2.59 23.49 5.20
C GLU A 887 -1.98 24.90 5.40
N GLN A 888 -0.89 25.03 6.18
CA GLN A 888 -0.17 26.31 6.36
C GLN A 888 0.97 26.49 5.35
N GLU A 889 1.51 25.42 4.80
CA GLU A 889 2.57 25.48 3.79
C GLU A 889 2.02 25.70 2.36
N ASP A 890 0.76 25.31 2.11
CA ASP A 890 0.01 25.60 0.87
C ASP A 890 -0.57 27.03 0.85
#